data_b2cd17dddf09201dc30a65e52515aecb
#
_entry.id   b2cd17dddf09201dc30a65e52515aecb
#
_cell.length_a   1.000
_cell.length_b   1.000
_cell.length_c   1.000
_cell.angle_alpha   90.00
_cell.angle_beta   90.00
_cell.angle_gamma   90.00
#
_symmetry.space_group_name_H-M   'P 1'
#
loop_
_entity.id
_entity.type
_entity.pdbx_description
1 polymer ?
#
loop_
_entity_poly.entity_id
_entity_poly.type
_entity_poly.pdbx_seq_one_letter_code
_entity_poly.pdbx_strand_id
1 'polypeptide(L)'
;MTLIAAALLVPSTDVAASVFKKKKKKAQTEATAAQKPAPKKKQTPYEKLMKEVADSACGGTFNLYRTSKDKIYMGFPRNMMGRRMLVGSTITATSNPAYLNVGYKYVKPTYFQIDLKDSLVVLSVPGANATSSDPGMQTALERSYIPKVLRRIAVQATSKDSSEVIFEVTPLINSVAPKGKNFSLTKAADEKSTWFSDLKAFSDNASVKVHSNVDFTKTFLMLKGKVGSGSMAYTVSFMLLPENPMPARVQDSRIGVFPVGPGEGSVKYNLTSAEDGFKGYVLASRWRLELSDTTAWKNGQKVTVKNPIVWYVDNSFPEAWKAPIKEGVLAWNRAFEAIGLKDVMQVRDFPTAEEDPQFDPDNLKYSCIRYVPDATMNAMGPSWVDPVTGEILNASVLVYNDVIKLINNWRFVQTAQVDEKVRAVKMPQDIIDESMIYVISHEIGHTLGLMHNMGASSAYPTDSLRNAAFTAKYGTTPSIMDYARFNYVAQPGDKGVRLVPPTLGVYDEYAIKWLYTPVPGAKDIWEEAEIAGKIIEAKAGDPLYRYGAQQMATSAAYGSYDPSARTEDLGDDPIKSSDYGIRNLKYILPRMNEWIGADDEDFTHRGDLYTQLTNQYYRYIGNVMAQVGGIYLNNVKDGSAVKPSVPVARKVQRASLKWVVAQLRSSSWINEPSVTSNLPLAAPQSNKICAAVAKSLASTVPTNVMLSSAVPGVAGPYTVKEYYDDLYAEVFASSIAGRRLASEEKTLQREVLTASSKDVKSVLSKSFAEETEADEHLGGQDWCGFEDYSLGEGQSPFQKAVSVQTIDESDGCRIIFLNKVKALCLSRRSSAPSEDRAHYEYLLARVNAALQNQK
;
A
#
# COMPACT_ATOMS: atom_id res chain seq x y z
N MET A 1 47.91 -10.70 -7.01
CA MET A 1 49.08 -9.83 -7.15
C MET A 1 48.67 -8.47 -6.59
N THR A 2 49.20 -7.86 -5.64
CA THR A 2 50.26 -8.00 -4.71
C THR A 2 49.86 -7.04 -3.53
N LEU A 3 49.87 -7.59 -2.38
CA LEU A 3 50.08 -6.97 -1.08
C LEU A 3 50.96 -5.72 -1.11
N ILE A 4 50.73 -4.72 -0.25
CA ILE A 4 51.69 -4.22 0.75
C ILE A 4 50.93 -3.68 1.95
N ALA A 5 51.22 -4.29 3.09
CA ALA A 5 50.95 -3.79 4.43
C ALA A 5 52.12 -2.95 4.91
N ALA A 6 51.88 -1.91 5.69
CA ALA A 6 52.90 -1.34 6.56
C ALA A 6 52.24 -0.84 7.85
N ALA A 7 52.51 -1.53 8.92
CA ALA A 7 52.37 -1.13 10.30
C ALA A 7 53.61 -0.35 10.78
N LEU A 8 53.49 0.23 11.97
CA LEU A 8 54.50 0.74 12.88
C LEU A 8 54.29 2.23 13.21
N LEU A 9 54.33 2.77 14.39
CA LEU A 9 54.64 2.33 15.75
C LEU A 9 54.24 3.50 16.68
N VAL A 10 53.78 3.13 17.85
CA VAL A 10 53.68 4.03 19.04
C VAL A 10 55.09 4.31 19.58
N PRO A 11 55.36 5.44 20.22
CA PRO A 11 55.79 5.32 21.61
C PRO A 11 55.07 6.23 22.60
N SER A 12 54.77 5.60 23.72
CA SER A 12 54.53 6.19 25.02
C SER A 12 55.80 6.83 25.61
N THR A 13 55.68 7.92 26.29
CA THR A 13 56.57 8.22 27.47
C THR A 13 55.85 9.06 28.49
N ASP A 14 56.07 8.60 29.69
CA ASP A 14 55.61 9.02 30.99
C ASP A 14 56.27 10.35 31.52
N VAL A 15 55.61 10.81 32.59
CA VAL A 15 56.19 11.37 33.85
C VAL A 15 56.64 12.83 33.84
N ALA A 16 56.13 13.69 34.63
CA ALA A 16 56.51 13.90 36.02
C ALA A 16 55.82 15.11 36.67
N ALA A 17 55.46 14.92 37.91
CA ALA A 17 55.03 15.95 38.85
C ALA A 17 56.19 16.88 39.20
N SER A 18 55.90 18.17 39.43
CA SER A 18 56.71 18.96 40.30
C SER A 18 55.89 19.94 41.16
N VAL A 19 56.00 19.68 42.42
CA VAL A 19 55.59 20.48 43.55
C VAL A 19 56.56 21.72 43.70
N PHE A 20 56.00 22.91 43.76
CA PHE A 20 56.77 24.02 44.48
C PHE A 20 55.81 24.84 45.36
N LYS A 21 56.05 24.71 46.67
CA LYS A 21 55.65 25.66 47.70
C LYS A 21 56.49 26.95 47.64
N LYS A 22 55.92 28.13 47.89
CA LYS A 22 56.55 29.26 48.64
C LYS A 22 55.49 30.25 49.09
N LYS A 23 55.26 30.24 50.34
CA LYS A 23 55.55 31.23 51.43
C LYS A 23 54.79 32.57 51.40
N LYS A 24 54.09 32.73 52.49
CA LYS A 24 53.42 33.90 53.09
C LYS A 24 54.20 35.18 52.99
N LYS A 25 53.46 36.32 52.77
CA LYS A 25 53.65 37.55 53.47
C LYS A 25 52.32 38.09 54.00
N LYS A 26 52.29 38.31 55.32
CA LYS A 26 51.25 39.03 56.06
C LYS A 26 51.30 40.48 55.74
N ALA A 27 50.20 41.14 55.50
CA ALA A 27 49.96 42.52 55.83
C ALA A 27 48.56 42.61 56.43
N GLN A 28 48.55 43.06 57.67
CA GLN A 28 47.34 43.44 58.42
C GLN A 28 46.86 44.80 57.88
N THR A 29 45.58 44.90 57.58
CA THR A 29 44.85 46.16 57.64
C THR A 29 43.41 45.86 58.02
N GLU A 30 42.90 46.76 58.82
CA GLU A 30 41.76 46.70 59.72
C GLU A 30 40.43 46.36 59.15
N ALA A 31 39.61 45.75 60.00
CA ALA A 31 38.25 45.32 59.79
C ALA A 31 37.27 46.50 59.58
N THR A 32 36.58 46.47 58.47
CA THR A 32 35.20 46.98 58.34
C THR A 32 34.29 45.81 58.13
N ALA A 33 33.34 45.67 59.04
CA ALA A 33 32.34 44.57 59.03
C ALA A 33 31.46 44.72 57.82
N ALA A 34 31.79 43.98 56.72
CA ALA A 34 30.87 43.72 55.58
C ALA A 34 30.04 42.48 55.88
N GLN A 35 28.76 42.66 55.96
CA GLN A 35 27.78 41.57 56.08
C GLN A 35 28.10 40.52 55.03
N LYS A 36 28.29 39.26 55.39
CA LYS A 36 28.42 38.11 54.54
C LYS A 36 27.16 38.07 53.63
N PRO A 37 27.28 38.00 52.31
CA PRO A 37 26.13 37.75 51.49
C PRO A 37 25.49 36.44 51.90
N ALA A 38 24.17 36.46 52.07
CA ALA A 38 23.41 35.25 52.35
C ALA A 38 23.78 34.16 51.31
N PRO A 39 23.93 32.89 51.70
CA PRO A 39 24.31 31.83 50.79
C PRO A 39 23.29 31.79 49.65
N LYS A 40 23.73 32.03 48.40
CA LYS A 40 22.86 31.88 47.23
C LYS A 40 22.21 30.50 47.30
N LYS A 41 20.85 30.45 47.43
CA LYS A 41 20.09 29.22 47.39
C LYS A 41 20.55 28.43 46.16
N LYS A 42 21.07 27.21 46.38
CA LYS A 42 21.42 26.31 45.27
C LYS A 42 20.19 26.06 44.44
N GLN A 43 20.20 26.43 43.18
CA GLN A 43 19.11 26.19 42.26
C GLN A 43 18.82 24.68 42.15
N THR A 44 17.57 24.32 42.21
CA THR A 44 17.13 22.95 41.97
C THR A 44 17.41 22.55 40.51
N PRO A 45 17.49 21.23 40.20
CA PRO A 45 17.61 20.77 38.81
C PRO A 45 16.48 21.31 37.90
N TYR A 46 15.26 21.41 38.44
CA TYR A 46 14.12 22.01 37.77
C TYR A 46 14.35 23.47 37.39
N GLU A 47 14.76 24.30 38.38
CA GLU A 47 15.02 25.71 38.12
C GLU A 47 16.15 25.93 37.12
N LYS A 48 17.16 25.05 37.07
CA LYS A 48 18.24 25.10 36.09
C LYS A 48 17.73 24.79 34.69
N LEU A 49 16.93 23.72 34.55
CA LEU A 49 16.35 23.33 33.26
C LEU A 49 15.43 24.44 32.74
N MET A 50 14.53 24.95 33.57
CA MET A 50 13.57 25.99 33.15
C MET A 50 14.23 27.30 32.71
N LYS A 51 15.46 27.59 33.15
CA LYS A 51 16.25 28.72 32.63
C LYS A 51 16.76 28.49 31.20
N GLU A 52 16.94 27.24 30.78
CA GLU A 52 17.39 26.89 29.43
C GLU A 52 16.20 26.74 28.44
N VAL A 53 14.98 26.67 28.95
CA VAL A 53 13.77 26.52 28.13
C VAL A 53 13.52 27.78 27.33
N ALA A 54 13.44 27.64 26.01
CA ALA A 54 13.15 28.70 25.04
C ALA A 54 11.69 28.67 24.57
N ASP A 55 11.05 27.50 24.63
CA ASP A 55 9.68 27.27 24.17
C ASP A 55 9.04 26.11 24.93
N SER A 56 7.72 26.12 25.13
CA SER A 56 7.04 25.05 25.84
C SER A 56 5.58 24.91 25.45
N ALA A 57 5.06 23.69 25.50
CA ALA A 57 3.64 23.38 25.42
C ALA A 57 3.24 22.67 26.71
N CYS A 58 2.30 23.28 27.43
CA CYS A 58 1.83 22.82 28.73
C CYS A 58 0.31 22.83 28.77
N GLY A 59 -0.29 22.09 29.73
CA GLY A 59 -1.72 22.03 29.94
C GLY A 59 -2.39 20.81 29.32
N GLY A 60 -1.61 19.95 28.65
CA GLY A 60 -2.06 18.62 28.24
C GLY A 60 -1.75 17.54 29.29
N THR A 61 -1.89 16.28 28.90
CA THR A 61 -1.52 15.13 29.78
C THR A 61 -0.05 15.12 30.12
N PHE A 62 0.81 15.45 29.16
CA PHE A 62 2.26 15.61 29.40
C PHE A 62 2.75 16.89 28.74
N ASN A 63 3.73 17.51 29.37
CA ASN A 63 4.26 18.79 28.96
C ASN A 63 5.52 18.59 28.08
N LEU A 64 5.73 19.51 27.13
CA LEU A 64 6.93 19.52 26.29
C LEU A 64 7.71 20.83 26.52
N TYR A 65 9.02 20.72 26.58
CA TYR A 65 9.92 21.85 26.77
C TYR A 65 11.06 21.79 25.74
N ARG A 66 11.27 22.86 24.99
CA ARG A 66 12.40 23.02 24.07
C ARG A 66 13.40 23.97 24.68
N THR A 67 14.65 23.55 24.80
CA THR A 67 15.74 24.43 25.29
C THR A 67 16.35 25.24 24.14
N SER A 68 17.12 26.30 24.54
CA SER A 68 17.90 27.10 23.59
C SER A 68 18.96 26.31 22.81
N LYS A 69 19.28 25.09 23.24
CA LYS A 69 20.18 24.15 22.56
C LYS A 69 19.46 23.14 21.67
N ASP A 70 18.19 23.39 21.36
CA ASP A 70 17.36 22.51 20.52
C ASP A 70 17.20 21.07 21.06
N LYS A 71 17.11 20.93 22.39
CA LYS A 71 16.76 19.68 23.03
C LYS A 71 15.30 19.70 23.47
N ILE A 72 14.60 18.60 23.26
CA ILE A 72 13.21 18.44 23.68
C ILE A 72 13.17 17.58 24.96
N TYR A 73 12.51 18.09 25.96
CA TYR A 73 12.22 17.41 27.21
C TYR A 73 10.71 17.17 27.34
N MET A 74 10.35 16.05 27.94
CA MET A 74 8.97 15.71 28.29
C MET A 74 8.81 15.69 29.79
N GLY A 75 7.82 16.43 30.29
CA GLY A 75 7.28 16.31 31.65
C GLY A 75 6.17 15.27 31.64
N PHE A 76 6.42 14.13 32.24
CA PHE A 76 5.48 12.99 32.27
C PHE A 76 4.96 12.74 33.68
N PRO A 77 3.62 12.65 33.88
CA PRO A 77 3.01 12.46 35.19
C PRO A 77 3.43 11.13 35.83
N ARG A 78 3.83 11.18 37.11
CA ARG A 78 4.25 10.00 37.87
C ARG A 78 3.15 8.96 38.02
N ASN A 79 1.91 9.37 38.15
CA ASN A 79 0.75 8.49 38.25
C ASN A 79 0.40 7.76 36.96
N MET A 80 1.02 8.17 35.82
CA MET A 80 0.86 7.52 34.54
C MET A 80 2.02 6.58 34.17
N MET A 81 2.99 6.39 35.08
CA MET A 81 4.02 5.36 34.88
C MET A 81 3.38 3.99 34.75
N GLY A 82 3.91 3.14 33.89
CA GLY A 82 3.31 1.87 33.51
C GLY A 82 2.36 1.96 32.30
N ARG A 83 2.00 3.17 31.83
CA ARG A 83 1.15 3.35 30.65
C ARG A 83 1.90 3.03 29.36
N ARG A 84 1.14 2.62 28.36
CA ARG A 84 1.62 2.30 27.01
C ARG A 84 1.44 3.49 26.08
N MET A 85 2.39 3.64 25.16
CA MET A 85 2.43 4.76 24.21
C MET A 85 2.81 4.31 22.82
N LEU A 86 2.40 5.09 21.85
CA LEU A 86 2.92 5.10 20.48
C LEU A 86 3.68 6.39 20.24
N VAL A 87 4.79 6.31 19.51
CA VAL A 87 5.47 7.46 18.92
C VAL A 87 5.69 7.21 17.44
N GLY A 88 5.34 8.16 16.60
CA GLY A 88 5.48 8.05 15.16
C GLY A 88 5.62 9.42 14.50
N SER A 89 5.95 9.41 13.22
CA SER A 89 6.12 10.64 12.44
C SER A 89 5.26 10.63 11.18
N THR A 90 4.79 11.83 10.83
CA THR A 90 4.01 12.07 9.59
C THR A 90 4.63 13.27 8.86
N ILE A 91 4.90 13.14 7.57
CA ILE A 91 5.36 14.27 6.74
C ILE A 91 4.25 15.31 6.67
N THR A 92 4.56 16.57 6.99
CA THR A 92 3.59 17.66 6.97
C THR A 92 3.88 18.72 5.92
N ALA A 93 5.13 18.81 5.45
CA ALA A 93 5.52 19.66 4.32
C ALA A 93 6.82 19.15 3.68
N THR A 94 6.99 19.44 2.40
CA THR A 94 8.20 19.12 1.65
C THR A 94 8.49 20.19 0.59
N SER A 95 9.76 20.43 0.31
CA SER A 95 10.19 21.22 -0.83
C SER A 95 10.31 20.40 -2.12
N ASN A 96 10.16 19.08 -2.05
CA ASN A 96 10.32 18.17 -3.18
C ASN A 96 9.32 17.01 -3.12
N PRO A 97 8.09 17.22 -3.62
CA PRO A 97 7.03 16.21 -3.61
C PRO A 97 7.35 14.99 -4.48
N ALA A 98 8.29 15.09 -5.44
CA ALA A 98 8.70 13.94 -6.25
C ALA A 98 9.39 12.82 -5.43
N TYR A 99 9.92 13.15 -4.25
CA TYR A 99 10.59 12.18 -3.36
C TYR A 99 9.86 11.96 -2.04
N LEU A 100 9.07 12.92 -1.58
CA LEU A 100 8.39 12.88 -0.28
C LEU A 100 6.96 13.39 -0.42
N ASN A 101 6.00 12.57 -0.08
CA ASN A 101 4.59 12.94 -0.11
C ASN A 101 4.13 13.42 1.27
N VAL A 102 3.42 14.53 1.31
CA VAL A 102 2.77 15.05 2.53
C VAL A 102 1.74 14.01 3.00
N GLY A 103 1.69 13.79 4.31
CA GLY A 103 0.81 12.83 4.94
C GLY A 103 1.36 11.41 5.09
N TYR A 104 2.45 11.08 4.39
CA TYR A 104 3.05 9.75 4.50
C TYR A 104 3.70 9.50 5.86
N LYS A 105 3.57 8.27 6.35
CA LYS A 105 4.21 7.72 7.54
C LYS A 105 5.26 6.71 7.10
N TYR A 106 6.42 7.19 6.68
CA TYR A 106 7.52 6.34 6.19
C TYR A 106 8.16 5.44 7.25
N VAL A 107 7.81 5.62 8.51
CA VAL A 107 8.27 4.80 9.62
C VAL A 107 7.05 4.41 10.45
N LYS A 108 6.93 3.12 10.76
CA LYS A 108 5.87 2.64 11.64
C LYS A 108 5.99 3.26 13.02
N PRO A 109 4.87 3.59 13.68
CA PRO A 109 4.89 4.01 15.05
C PRO A 109 5.60 3.00 15.96
N THR A 110 6.47 3.50 16.82
CA THR A 110 7.13 2.67 17.84
C THR A 110 6.23 2.56 19.05
N TYR A 111 5.92 1.31 19.43
CA TYR A 111 5.16 0.96 20.62
C TYR A 111 6.08 0.73 21.80
N PHE A 112 5.75 1.25 22.98
CA PHE A 112 6.45 1.00 24.21
C PHE A 112 5.61 1.28 25.46
N GLN A 113 6.01 0.66 26.56
CA GLN A 113 5.58 1.01 27.91
C GLN A 113 6.62 1.95 28.54
N ILE A 114 6.16 2.91 29.34
CA ILE A 114 7.01 3.88 30.04
C ILE A 114 6.99 3.59 31.53
N ASP A 115 8.15 3.26 32.11
CA ASP A 115 8.32 2.95 33.52
C ASP A 115 9.36 3.85 34.16
N LEU A 116 9.22 4.07 35.48
CA LEU A 116 10.25 4.75 36.29
C LEU A 116 10.92 3.71 37.18
N LYS A 117 12.24 3.54 37.02
CA LYS A 117 13.07 2.67 37.82
C LYS A 117 14.22 3.49 38.42
N ASP A 118 14.18 3.68 39.70
CA ASP A 118 15.09 4.56 40.42
C ASP A 118 15.05 6.01 39.87
N SER A 119 16.13 6.47 39.25
CA SER A 119 16.24 7.78 38.59
C SER A 119 16.27 7.67 37.05
N LEU A 120 15.78 6.57 36.50
CA LEU A 120 15.76 6.30 35.06
C LEU A 120 14.32 6.08 34.57
N VAL A 121 13.96 6.77 33.54
CA VAL A 121 12.80 6.41 32.71
C VAL A 121 13.22 5.28 31.75
N VAL A 122 12.51 4.17 31.81
CA VAL A 122 12.77 2.99 31.00
C VAL A 122 11.62 2.84 29.99
N LEU A 123 11.97 2.90 28.70
CA LEU A 123 11.05 2.61 27.61
C LEU A 123 11.28 1.15 27.19
N SER A 124 10.24 0.33 27.26
CA SER A 124 10.35 -1.10 26.92
C SER A 124 9.13 -1.58 26.14
N VAL A 125 9.36 -2.46 25.17
CA VAL A 125 8.29 -3.24 24.56
C VAL A 125 7.95 -4.37 25.53
N PRO A 126 6.70 -4.47 26.01
CA PRO A 126 6.28 -5.57 26.88
C PRO A 126 6.63 -6.93 26.28
N GLY A 127 7.02 -7.87 27.15
CA GLY A 127 7.56 -9.18 26.78
C GLY A 127 6.66 -9.98 25.83
N ALA A 128 6.95 -11.23 25.61
CA ALA A 128 6.47 -12.12 24.56
C ALA A 128 5.16 -11.72 23.83
N ASN A 129 5.15 -11.82 22.50
CA ASN A 129 3.92 -11.86 21.71
C ASN A 129 3.09 -13.12 21.95
N ALA A 130 3.29 -13.79 23.09
CA ALA A 130 2.65 -15.04 23.47
C ALA A 130 1.81 -14.85 24.73
N THR A 131 0.63 -15.45 24.72
CA THR A 131 -0.30 -15.49 25.85
C THR A 131 -0.75 -16.91 26.11
N SER A 132 -1.17 -17.21 27.32
CA SER A 132 -1.77 -18.49 27.67
C SER A 132 -3.01 -18.29 28.56
N SER A 133 -4.05 -19.06 28.27
CA SER A 133 -5.20 -19.20 29.19
C SER A 133 -4.89 -20.08 30.40
N ASP A 134 -3.84 -20.90 30.32
CA ASP A 134 -3.39 -21.79 31.41
C ASP A 134 -2.49 -21.01 32.41
N PRO A 135 -2.90 -20.76 33.67
CA PRO A 135 -2.17 -19.86 34.56
C PRO A 135 -0.71 -20.25 34.80
N GLY A 136 -0.41 -21.55 34.83
CA GLY A 136 0.96 -22.05 34.97
C GLY A 136 1.83 -21.74 33.75
N MET A 137 1.29 -21.94 32.56
CA MET A 137 1.97 -21.60 31.31
C MET A 137 2.14 -20.09 31.16
N GLN A 138 1.13 -19.28 31.53
CA GLN A 138 1.24 -17.81 31.50
C GLN A 138 2.37 -17.34 32.45
N THR A 139 2.44 -17.87 33.66
CA THR A 139 3.54 -17.60 34.62
C THR A 139 4.90 -18.00 34.05
N ALA A 140 4.98 -19.13 33.34
CA ALA A 140 6.21 -19.57 32.68
C ALA A 140 6.60 -18.64 31.51
N LEU A 141 5.64 -18.16 30.71
CA LEU A 141 5.88 -17.16 29.67
C LEU A 141 6.43 -15.85 30.26
N GLU A 142 5.79 -15.31 31.29
CA GLU A 142 6.22 -14.06 31.97
C GLU A 142 7.61 -14.16 32.57
N ARG A 143 7.98 -15.34 33.08
CA ARG A 143 9.32 -15.59 33.63
C ARG A 143 10.38 -15.74 32.53
N SER A 144 10.00 -16.31 31.38
CA SER A 144 10.95 -16.64 30.29
C SER A 144 11.18 -15.50 29.33
N TYR A 145 10.23 -14.61 29.19
CA TYR A 145 10.29 -13.49 28.24
C TYR A 145 10.32 -12.16 28.97
N ILE A 146 11.46 -11.51 28.94
CA ILE A 146 11.64 -10.17 29.51
C ILE A 146 11.27 -9.08 28.47
N PRO A 147 10.79 -7.90 28.93
CA PRO A 147 10.55 -6.78 28.05
C PRO A 147 11.81 -6.34 27.29
N LYS A 148 11.68 -6.09 26.00
CA LYS A 148 12.76 -5.51 25.18
C LYS A 148 12.96 -4.05 25.56
N VAL A 149 14.05 -3.73 26.24
CA VAL A 149 14.38 -2.35 26.59
C VAL A 149 14.81 -1.59 25.33
N LEU A 150 14.04 -0.57 24.95
CA LEU A 150 14.36 0.31 23.83
C LEU A 150 15.35 1.41 24.28
N ARG A 151 15.07 2.05 25.44
CA ARG A 151 15.90 3.12 25.97
C ARG A 151 15.84 3.17 27.50
N ARG A 152 16.91 3.67 28.08
CA ARG A 152 17.01 4.08 29.48
C ARG A 152 17.44 5.55 29.49
N ILE A 153 16.64 6.43 30.06
CA ILE A 153 16.80 7.88 29.98
C ILE A 153 16.90 8.40 31.43
N ALA A 154 17.94 9.17 31.72
CA ALA A 154 18.10 9.78 33.05
C ALA A 154 17.00 10.82 33.29
N VAL A 155 16.39 10.78 34.47
CA VAL A 155 15.52 11.85 34.94
C VAL A 155 16.37 13.12 35.13
N GLN A 156 16.06 14.15 34.37
CA GLN A 156 16.79 15.42 34.38
C GLN A 156 16.33 16.31 35.53
N ALA A 157 15.06 16.32 35.81
CA ALA A 157 14.42 17.07 36.87
C ALA A 157 13.08 16.44 37.29
N THR A 158 12.56 16.93 38.41
CA THR A 158 11.19 16.70 38.86
C THR A 158 10.49 18.04 38.99
N SER A 159 9.21 18.13 38.64
CA SER A 159 8.40 19.35 38.81
C SER A 159 8.45 19.86 40.26
N LYS A 160 8.09 21.12 40.49
CA LYS A 160 8.15 21.72 41.84
C LYS A 160 7.26 20.97 42.86
N ASP A 161 6.13 20.49 42.43
CA ASP A 161 5.16 19.72 43.22
C ASP A 161 5.46 18.19 43.22
N SER A 162 6.51 17.77 42.52
CA SER A 162 6.92 16.38 42.36
C SER A 162 5.92 15.48 41.62
N SER A 163 4.93 16.05 40.95
CA SER A 163 3.92 15.31 40.21
C SER A 163 4.44 14.74 38.89
N GLU A 164 5.48 15.37 38.29
CA GLU A 164 6.06 14.97 37.02
C GLU A 164 7.56 14.65 37.12
N VAL A 165 7.98 13.73 36.29
CA VAL A 165 9.40 13.51 35.95
C VAL A 165 9.71 14.10 34.59
N ILE A 166 10.83 14.82 34.48
CA ILE A 166 11.24 15.49 33.26
C ILE A 166 12.50 14.83 32.71
N PHE A 167 12.45 14.39 31.47
CA PHE A 167 13.52 13.66 30.79
C PHE A 167 13.61 14.04 29.32
N GLU A 168 14.80 13.86 28.72
CA GLU A 168 15.06 14.22 27.33
C GLU A 168 14.46 13.20 26.36
N VAL A 169 13.62 13.66 25.38
CA VAL A 169 13.00 12.83 24.35
C VAL A 169 13.57 13.09 22.94
N THR A 170 14.54 13.98 22.78
CA THR A 170 15.20 14.25 21.49
C THR A 170 15.69 12.98 20.79
N PRO A 171 16.35 12.00 21.47
CA PRO A 171 16.79 10.77 20.83
C PRO A 171 15.64 9.86 20.38
N LEU A 172 14.47 9.94 21.04
CA LEU A 172 13.29 9.19 20.66
C LEU A 172 12.65 9.81 19.40
N ILE A 173 12.53 11.14 19.34
CA ILE A 173 12.08 11.88 18.15
C ILE A 173 12.95 11.52 16.95
N ASN A 174 14.26 11.53 17.10
CA ASN A 174 15.19 11.18 16.02
C ASN A 174 15.06 9.72 15.56
N SER A 175 14.63 8.81 16.41
CA SER A 175 14.48 7.38 16.06
C SER A 175 13.31 7.10 15.13
N VAL A 176 12.31 7.97 15.09
CA VAL A 176 11.15 7.89 14.23
C VAL A 176 11.19 8.89 13.06
N ALA A 177 12.34 9.48 12.79
CA ALA A 177 12.52 10.34 11.63
C ALA A 177 12.20 9.58 10.33
N PRO A 178 11.52 10.21 9.37
CA PRO A 178 11.12 9.55 8.12
C PRO A 178 12.32 8.93 7.40
N LYS A 179 12.09 7.78 6.79
CA LYS A 179 13.02 7.07 5.89
C LYS A 179 12.39 7.04 4.51
N GLY A 180 13.17 7.25 3.46
CA GLY A 180 12.63 7.15 2.10
C GLY A 180 12.30 5.71 1.71
N LYS A 181 11.36 5.55 0.79
CA LYS A 181 10.89 4.25 0.29
C LYS A 181 11.93 3.56 -0.60
N ASN A 182 12.25 4.16 -1.73
CA ASN A 182 13.18 3.63 -2.73
C ASN A 182 14.53 4.36 -2.74
N PHE A 183 14.81 5.14 -1.71
CA PHE A 183 16.04 5.90 -1.54
C PHE A 183 16.32 6.06 -0.04
N SER A 184 17.56 6.25 0.31
CA SER A 184 17.96 6.57 1.68
C SER A 184 17.94 8.08 1.88
N LEU A 185 17.34 8.53 2.99
CA LEU A 185 17.48 9.91 3.45
C LEU A 185 18.73 10.01 4.30
N THR A 186 19.61 10.90 3.94
CA THR A 186 20.74 11.29 4.79
C THR A 186 20.56 12.75 5.20
N LYS A 187 20.82 13.06 6.47
CA LYS A 187 20.86 14.47 6.89
C LYS A 187 21.92 15.19 6.07
N ALA A 188 21.62 16.42 5.64
CA ALA A 188 22.66 17.27 5.05
C ALA A 188 23.78 17.45 6.07
N ALA A 189 25.01 17.58 5.61
CA ALA A 189 26.22 17.56 6.45
C ALA A 189 26.32 18.74 7.46
N ASP A 190 25.39 19.69 7.42
CA ASP A 190 25.30 20.81 8.34
C ASP A 190 24.54 20.42 9.61
N GLU A 191 25.14 20.49 10.79
CA GLU A 191 24.50 20.23 12.09
C GLU A 191 23.29 21.13 12.36
N LYS A 192 23.22 22.32 11.75
CA LYS A 192 22.09 23.25 11.84
C LYS A 192 20.92 22.90 10.88
N SER A 193 21.04 21.82 10.15
CA SER A 193 20.04 21.39 9.15
C SER A 193 18.75 20.81 9.75
N THR A 194 18.70 20.61 11.06
CA THR A 194 17.51 20.08 11.77
C THR A 194 17.20 20.97 12.96
N TRP A 195 15.93 21.39 13.09
CA TRP A 195 15.43 22.19 14.22
C TRP A 195 13.97 21.83 14.56
N PHE A 196 13.52 22.21 15.76
CA PHE A 196 12.18 21.92 16.26
C PHE A 196 11.33 23.18 16.33
N SER A 197 10.01 23.02 16.02
CA SER A 197 9.00 24.06 16.17
C SER A 197 7.65 23.46 16.61
N ASP A 198 6.68 24.33 16.83
CA ASP A 198 5.26 23.95 17.03
C ASP A 198 5.09 22.79 18.03
N LEU A 199 5.57 23.02 19.26
CA LEU A 199 5.28 22.11 20.36
C LEU A 199 3.80 22.23 20.73
N LYS A 200 3.11 21.09 20.81
CA LYS A 200 1.68 21.02 21.19
C LYS A 200 1.47 19.95 22.25
N ALA A 201 0.62 20.23 23.23
CA ALA A 201 0.26 19.31 24.30
C ALA A 201 -1.27 19.22 24.40
N PHE A 202 -1.80 18.01 24.25
CA PHE A 202 -3.24 17.74 24.24
C PHE A 202 -3.63 16.78 25.38
N SER A 203 -4.91 16.45 25.49
CA SER A 203 -5.44 15.65 26.60
C SER A 203 -4.89 14.21 26.68
N ASP A 204 -4.47 13.62 25.57
CA ASP A 204 -4.00 12.23 25.47
C ASP A 204 -2.82 12.06 24.52
N ASN A 205 -2.37 13.13 23.89
CA ASN A 205 -1.25 13.12 22.97
C ASN A 205 -0.48 14.45 23.03
N ALA A 206 0.74 14.45 22.46
CA ALA A 206 1.51 15.66 22.24
C ALA A 206 2.30 15.53 20.95
N SER A 207 2.66 16.66 20.37
CA SER A 207 3.42 16.66 19.11
C SER A 207 4.52 17.71 19.07
N VAL A 208 5.52 17.44 18.23
CA VAL A 208 6.64 18.33 17.92
C VAL A 208 6.84 18.33 16.42
N LYS A 209 6.84 19.50 15.80
CA LYS A 209 7.21 19.63 14.39
C LYS A 209 8.73 19.70 14.25
N VAL A 210 9.27 18.89 13.38
CA VAL A 210 10.69 18.80 13.07
C VAL A 210 10.91 19.26 11.65
N HIS A 211 11.83 20.19 11.45
CA HIS A 211 12.31 20.60 10.14
C HIS A 211 13.66 19.96 9.87
N SER A 212 13.90 19.46 8.68
CA SER A 212 15.18 18.84 8.34
C SER A 212 15.51 19.04 6.86
N ASN A 213 16.76 19.39 6.59
CA ASN A 213 17.33 19.33 5.24
C ASN A 213 17.90 17.94 5.00
N VAL A 214 17.61 17.35 3.86
CA VAL A 214 17.96 15.96 3.57
C VAL A 214 18.51 15.83 2.15
N ASP A 215 19.40 14.86 1.98
CA ASP A 215 19.85 14.39 0.70
C ASP A 215 19.16 13.04 0.38
N PHE A 216 18.66 12.93 -0.84
CA PHE A 216 18.08 11.70 -1.38
C PHE A 216 19.21 10.91 -2.07
N THR A 217 19.40 9.67 -1.65
CA THR A 217 20.43 8.78 -2.21
C THR A 217 19.81 7.47 -2.68
N LYS A 218 20.14 7.07 -3.91
CA LYS A 218 19.83 5.73 -4.42
C LYS A 218 21.09 4.84 -4.39
N THR A 219 20.89 3.57 -4.10
CA THR A 219 21.96 2.57 -4.20
C THR A 219 21.82 1.85 -5.53
N PHE A 220 22.83 1.96 -6.38
CA PHE A 220 22.89 1.25 -7.65
C PHE A 220 24.20 0.44 -7.69
N LEU A 221 24.13 -0.87 -7.87
CA LEU A 221 25.29 -1.79 -7.91
C LEU A 221 26.28 -1.56 -6.76
N MET A 222 25.80 -1.49 -5.51
CA MET A 222 26.57 -1.18 -4.29
C MET A 222 27.13 0.27 -4.20
N LEU A 223 26.93 1.12 -5.17
CA LEU A 223 27.33 2.52 -5.13
C LEU A 223 26.14 3.38 -4.70
N LYS A 224 26.31 4.19 -3.66
CA LYS A 224 25.33 5.19 -3.25
C LYS A 224 25.57 6.47 -4.05
N GLY A 225 24.59 6.87 -4.83
CA GLY A 225 24.58 8.14 -5.56
C GLY A 225 23.55 9.10 -4.99
N LYS A 226 23.91 10.37 -4.82
CA LYS A 226 22.95 11.43 -4.50
C LYS A 226 22.09 11.68 -5.75
N VAL A 227 20.77 11.60 -5.60
CA VAL A 227 19.81 11.83 -6.70
C VAL A 227 19.06 13.14 -6.54
N GLY A 228 19.14 13.79 -5.37
CA GLY A 228 18.51 15.07 -5.12
C GLY A 228 18.72 15.53 -3.68
N SER A 229 18.18 16.68 -3.35
CA SER A 229 18.11 17.21 -1.99
C SER A 229 16.82 18.01 -1.80
N GLY A 230 16.43 18.22 -0.56
CA GLY A 230 15.26 19.03 -0.23
C GLY A 230 15.15 19.28 1.26
N SER A 231 14.15 20.09 1.60
CA SER A 231 13.72 20.30 2.98
C SER A 231 12.42 19.57 3.23
N MET A 232 12.29 18.98 4.40
CA MET A 232 11.04 18.40 4.86
C MET A 232 10.68 18.91 6.24
N ALA A 233 9.38 19.00 6.52
CA ALA A 233 8.85 19.10 7.86
C ALA A 233 8.03 17.86 8.15
N TYR A 234 8.14 17.33 9.36
CA TYR A 234 7.32 16.22 9.83
C TYR A 234 6.91 16.43 11.28
N THR A 235 5.71 16.00 11.62
CA THR A 235 5.22 16.04 12.99
C THR A 235 5.50 14.70 13.66
N VAL A 236 6.20 14.72 14.78
CA VAL A 236 6.36 13.56 15.66
C VAL A 236 5.28 13.64 16.73
N SER A 237 4.42 12.64 16.79
CA SER A 237 3.33 12.56 17.76
C SER A 237 3.61 11.47 18.79
N PHE A 238 3.34 11.79 20.06
CA PHE A 238 3.36 10.90 21.22
C PHE A 238 1.92 10.68 21.65
N MET A 239 1.43 9.45 21.60
CA MET A 239 0.03 9.11 21.89
C MET A 239 -0.04 8.09 23.02
N LEU A 240 -0.81 8.38 24.07
CA LEU A 240 -1.15 7.41 25.10
C LEU A 240 -2.16 6.40 24.55
N LEU A 241 -1.90 5.12 24.77
CA LEU A 241 -2.88 4.09 24.47
C LEU A 241 -3.99 4.08 25.53
N PRO A 242 -5.21 3.65 25.15
CA PRO A 242 -6.32 3.55 26.10
C PRO A 242 -5.96 2.73 27.34
N GLU A 243 -6.40 3.17 28.51
CA GLU A 243 -6.19 2.44 29.76
C GLU A 243 -6.98 1.15 29.81
N ASN A 244 -8.22 1.20 29.34
CA ASN A 244 -9.08 0.04 29.15
C ASN A 244 -8.96 -0.42 27.69
N PRO A 245 -8.24 -1.49 27.39
CA PRO A 245 -8.06 -1.94 26.02
C PRO A 245 -9.38 -2.44 25.42
N MET A 246 -9.56 -2.17 24.12
CA MET A 246 -10.68 -2.70 23.34
C MET A 246 -10.62 -4.23 23.30
N PRO A 247 -11.74 -4.97 23.43
CA PRO A 247 -11.77 -6.38 23.10
C PRO A 247 -11.25 -6.62 21.69
N ALA A 248 -10.18 -7.40 21.56
CA ALA A 248 -9.54 -7.68 20.27
C ALA A 248 -10.39 -8.66 19.44
N ARG A 249 -10.28 -8.59 18.11
CA ARG A 249 -10.88 -9.55 17.16
C ARG A 249 -9.78 -10.29 16.43
N VAL A 250 -9.81 -11.61 16.46
CA VAL A 250 -8.88 -12.45 15.69
C VAL A 250 -9.23 -12.31 14.20
N GLN A 251 -8.23 -12.02 13.38
CA GLN A 251 -8.40 -11.91 11.93
C GLN A 251 -8.76 -13.26 11.31
N ASP A 252 -9.61 -13.25 10.31
CA ASP A 252 -9.90 -14.40 9.45
C ASP A 252 -9.46 -14.07 8.02
N SER A 253 -8.55 -14.84 7.47
CA SER A 253 -7.96 -14.62 6.15
C SER A 253 -8.97 -14.74 4.99
N ARG A 254 -10.17 -15.27 5.26
CA ARG A 254 -11.24 -15.41 4.27
C ARG A 254 -11.99 -14.11 4.00
N ILE A 255 -11.65 -13.03 4.74
CA ILE A 255 -12.24 -11.71 4.58
C ILE A 255 -11.14 -10.64 4.55
N GLY A 256 -11.30 -9.63 3.70
CA GLY A 256 -10.32 -8.59 3.46
C GLY A 256 -10.33 -7.51 4.53
N VAL A 257 -9.66 -7.75 5.65
CA VAL A 257 -9.48 -6.76 6.71
C VAL A 257 -8.01 -6.62 7.07
N PHE A 258 -7.58 -5.39 7.38
CA PHE A 258 -6.20 -5.16 7.75
C PHE A 258 -5.83 -5.92 9.03
N PRO A 259 -4.71 -6.69 8.99
CA PRO A 259 -4.10 -7.18 10.20
C PRO A 259 -3.53 -6.00 11.01
N VAL A 260 -3.39 -6.19 12.31
CA VAL A 260 -2.56 -5.28 13.12
C VAL A 260 -1.15 -5.33 12.56
N GLY A 261 -0.70 -4.24 12.01
CA GLY A 261 0.43 -3.98 11.14
C GLY A 261 1.60 -4.98 11.09
N PRO A 262 2.28 -5.11 9.95
CA PRO A 262 3.47 -5.94 9.80
C PRO A 262 4.62 -5.38 10.64
N GLY A 263 5.35 -6.23 11.32
CA GLY A 263 6.51 -5.90 12.14
C GLY A 263 6.70 -6.86 13.30
N GLU A 264 7.81 -6.72 14.01
CA GLU A 264 8.01 -7.45 15.28
C GLU A 264 6.80 -7.21 16.19
N GLY A 265 6.01 -8.23 16.44
CA GLY A 265 4.84 -8.18 17.31
C GLY A 265 3.47 -8.23 16.64
N SER A 266 3.37 -8.24 15.31
CA SER A 266 2.08 -8.39 14.62
C SER A 266 1.52 -9.82 14.75
N VAL A 267 2.35 -10.84 14.64
CA VAL A 267 1.95 -12.22 14.92
C VAL A 267 2.00 -12.45 16.41
N LYS A 268 0.88 -12.81 16.99
CA LYS A 268 0.74 -13.22 18.38
C LYS A 268 0.66 -14.73 18.46
N TYR A 269 0.99 -15.27 19.59
CA TYR A 269 1.00 -16.72 19.83
C TYR A 269 0.12 -17.06 21.01
N ASN A 270 -0.70 -18.08 20.85
CA ASN A 270 -1.43 -18.72 21.95
C ASN A 270 -0.71 -20.01 22.32
N LEU A 271 -0.50 -20.21 23.63
CA LEU A 271 0.05 -21.43 24.19
C LEU A 271 -0.98 -22.02 25.16
N THR A 272 -1.39 -23.26 24.93
CA THR A 272 -2.30 -23.97 25.81
C THR A 272 -1.89 -25.43 25.89
N SER A 273 -2.32 -26.11 26.96
CA SER A 273 -2.12 -27.56 27.12
C SER A 273 -2.94 -28.40 26.13
N ALA A 274 -3.86 -27.80 25.41
CA ALA A 274 -4.67 -28.46 24.38
C ALA A 274 -4.01 -28.51 22.99
N GLU A 275 -2.89 -27.79 22.79
CA GLU A 275 -2.18 -27.71 21.53
C GLU A 275 -0.74 -28.21 21.69
N ASP A 276 -0.21 -28.88 20.66
CA ASP A 276 1.17 -29.44 20.69
C ASP A 276 2.27 -28.38 20.56
N GLY A 277 1.90 -27.10 20.50
CA GLY A 277 2.85 -25.99 20.32
C GLY A 277 2.21 -24.63 20.35
N PHE A 278 2.99 -23.61 20.00
CA PHE A 278 2.48 -22.26 19.84
C PHE A 278 1.59 -22.13 18.61
N LYS A 279 0.37 -21.66 18.81
CA LYS A 279 -0.55 -21.34 17.71
C LYS A 279 -0.47 -19.85 17.39
N GLY A 280 0.04 -19.53 16.21
CA GLY A 280 0.10 -18.17 15.71
C GLY A 280 -1.28 -17.62 15.36
N TYR A 281 -1.52 -16.33 15.65
CA TYR A 281 -2.71 -15.61 15.23
C TYR A 281 -2.42 -14.13 15.00
N VAL A 282 -3.31 -13.44 14.28
CA VAL A 282 -3.22 -12.02 13.98
C VAL A 282 -4.52 -11.36 14.42
N LEU A 283 -4.48 -10.10 14.82
CA LEU A 283 -5.67 -9.33 15.17
C LEU A 283 -6.12 -8.46 14.00
N ALA A 284 -7.42 -8.25 13.88
CA ALA A 284 -8.01 -7.33 12.92
C ALA A 284 -7.96 -5.89 13.43
N SER A 285 -7.66 -4.94 12.56
CA SER A 285 -7.73 -3.51 12.85
C SER A 285 -9.16 -3.02 12.72
N ARG A 286 -9.70 -2.35 13.76
CA ARG A 286 -11.07 -1.81 13.75
C ARG A 286 -11.26 -0.69 14.77
N TRP A 287 -12.28 0.13 14.58
CA TRP A 287 -12.70 1.13 15.57
C TRP A 287 -13.41 0.48 16.76
N ARG A 288 -13.30 1.10 17.92
CA ARG A 288 -14.08 0.74 19.11
C ARG A 288 -15.50 1.28 18.96
N LEU A 289 -16.48 0.38 18.82
CA LEU A 289 -17.90 0.74 18.80
C LEU A 289 -18.60 0.12 20.01
N GLU A 290 -18.91 0.95 20.99
CA GLU A 290 -19.65 0.54 22.20
C GLU A 290 -21.12 0.90 22.05
N LEU A 291 -22.00 -0.09 22.23
CA LEU A 291 -23.45 0.13 22.17
C LEU A 291 -23.91 1.13 23.23
N SER A 292 -24.78 2.06 22.85
CA SER A 292 -25.46 2.92 23.82
C SER A 292 -26.44 2.11 24.69
N ASP A 293 -27.12 1.12 24.09
CA ASP A 293 -28.03 0.20 24.76
C ASP A 293 -27.93 -1.21 24.18
N THR A 294 -27.24 -2.09 24.93
CA THR A 294 -27.04 -3.50 24.54
C THR A 294 -28.34 -4.30 24.57
N THR A 295 -29.28 -3.98 25.47
CA THR A 295 -30.56 -4.68 25.61
C THR A 295 -31.48 -4.37 24.44
N ALA A 296 -31.63 -3.10 24.09
CA ALA A 296 -32.39 -2.69 22.92
C ALA A 296 -31.83 -3.30 21.63
N TRP A 297 -30.48 -3.32 21.46
CA TRP A 297 -29.85 -3.93 20.30
C TRP A 297 -30.11 -5.44 20.20
N LYS A 298 -30.02 -6.18 21.34
CA LYS A 298 -30.34 -7.61 21.38
C LYS A 298 -31.80 -7.89 21.03
N ASN A 299 -32.69 -6.94 21.28
CA ASN A 299 -34.12 -6.99 20.91
C ASN A 299 -34.37 -6.56 19.45
N GLY A 300 -33.33 -6.39 18.62
CA GLY A 300 -33.46 -6.05 17.20
C GLY A 300 -33.72 -4.57 16.93
N GLN A 301 -33.61 -3.69 17.92
CA GLN A 301 -33.75 -2.24 17.73
C GLN A 301 -32.43 -1.64 17.24
N LYS A 302 -32.49 -0.66 16.34
CA LYS A 302 -31.32 0.13 15.96
C LYS A 302 -30.91 1.06 17.10
N VAL A 303 -29.66 1.00 17.52
CA VAL A 303 -29.10 1.83 18.61
C VAL A 303 -27.92 2.66 18.11
N THR A 304 -27.62 3.75 18.77
CA THR A 304 -26.41 4.53 18.55
C THR A 304 -25.21 3.88 19.25
N VAL A 305 -24.01 4.38 18.95
CA VAL A 305 -22.80 4.04 19.69
C VAL A 305 -22.42 5.19 20.63
N LYS A 306 -21.71 4.88 21.72
CA LYS A 306 -21.28 5.89 22.69
C LYS A 306 -20.26 6.85 22.09
N ASN A 307 -19.34 6.34 21.26
CA ASN A 307 -18.29 7.10 20.61
C ASN A 307 -18.40 6.91 19.08
N PRO A 308 -19.14 7.76 18.36
CA PRO A 308 -19.23 7.70 16.91
C PRO A 308 -17.88 8.05 16.28
N ILE A 309 -17.68 7.58 15.05
CA ILE A 309 -16.50 7.90 14.23
C ILE A 309 -16.77 9.26 13.56
N VAL A 310 -16.09 10.29 14.05
CA VAL A 310 -16.33 11.67 13.59
C VAL A 310 -15.20 12.10 12.66
N TRP A 311 -15.54 12.51 11.47
CA TRP A 311 -14.61 13.04 10.46
C TRP A 311 -14.72 14.55 10.37
N TYR A 312 -13.58 15.21 10.26
CA TYR A 312 -13.49 16.64 10.08
C TYR A 312 -12.95 16.96 8.70
N VAL A 313 -13.71 17.74 7.91
CA VAL A 313 -13.34 18.12 6.54
C VAL A 313 -12.60 19.44 6.56
N ASP A 314 -11.43 19.46 5.93
CA ASP A 314 -10.56 20.63 5.84
C ASP A 314 -11.25 21.79 5.09
N ASN A 315 -11.25 22.96 5.71
CA ASN A 315 -11.84 24.17 5.14
C ASN A 315 -11.13 24.68 3.88
N SER A 316 -9.90 24.20 3.63
CA SER A 316 -9.10 24.56 2.45
C SER A 316 -9.54 23.84 1.15
N PHE A 317 -10.42 22.85 1.24
CA PHE A 317 -11.01 22.25 0.03
C PHE A 317 -11.79 23.27 -0.80
N PRO A 318 -11.76 23.16 -2.14
CA PRO A 318 -12.72 23.85 -2.99
C PRO A 318 -14.15 23.62 -2.49
N GLU A 319 -14.98 24.68 -2.40
CA GLU A 319 -16.32 24.58 -1.79
C GLU A 319 -17.19 23.51 -2.45
N ALA A 320 -17.11 23.38 -3.78
CA ALA A 320 -17.86 22.38 -4.52
C ALA A 320 -17.51 20.93 -4.18
N TRP A 321 -16.32 20.67 -3.58
CA TRP A 321 -15.90 19.32 -3.25
C TRP A 321 -16.37 18.86 -1.88
N LYS A 322 -16.75 19.78 -0.99
CA LYS A 322 -17.09 19.44 0.40
C LYS A 322 -18.35 18.59 0.52
N ALA A 323 -19.38 18.87 -0.26
CA ALA A 323 -20.62 18.09 -0.23
C ALA A 323 -20.40 16.63 -0.66
N PRO A 324 -19.77 16.31 -1.83
CA PRO A 324 -19.50 14.93 -2.22
C PRO A 324 -18.53 14.22 -1.26
N ILE A 325 -17.55 14.92 -0.65
CA ILE A 325 -16.69 14.33 0.39
C ILE A 325 -17.54 13.87 1.58
N LYS A 326 -18.45 14.71 2.07
CA LYS A 326 -19.33 14.36 3.20
C LYS A 326 -20.25 13.19 2.86
N GLU A 327 -20.78 13.15 1.64
CA GLU A 327 -21.62 12.04 1.16
C GLU A 327 -20.86 10.73 1.14
N GLY A 328 -19.60 10.71 0.64
CA GLY A 328 -18.75 9.54 0.62
C GLY A 328 -18.47 8.96 2.02
N VAL A 329 -18.30 9.83 3.03
CA VAL A 329 -18.15 9.41 4.43
C VAL A 329 -19.44 8.79 4.97
N LEU A 330 -20.56 9.48 4.79
CA LEU A 330 -21.85 9.08 5.37
C LEU A 330 -22.45 7.83 4.71
N ALA A 331 -22.03 7.49 3.49
CA ALA A 331 -22.49 6.30 2.78
C ALA A 331 -22.30 5.01 3.61
N TRP A 332 -21.25 4.94 4.43
CA TRP A 332 -20.96 3.77 5.28
C TRP A 332 -21.98 3.52 6.39
N ASN A 333 -22.79 4.52 6.78
CA ASN A 333 -23.87 4.31 7.76
C ASN A 333 -24.84 3.23 7.31
N ARG A 334 -25.06 3.04 5.99
CA ARG A 334 -25.91 1.96 5.48
C ARG A 334 -25.44 0.58 5.93
N ALA A 335 -24.12 0.33 5.90
CA ALA A 335 -23.55 -0.93 6.34
C ALA A 335 -23.65 -1.13 7.86
N PHE A 336 -23.50 -0.06 8.64
CA PHE A 336 -23.69 -0.10 10.10
C PHE A 336 -25.15 -0.29 10.48
N GLU A 337 -26.08 0.34 9.76
CA GLU A 337 -27.51 0.14 9.98
C GLU A 337 -27.97 -1.28 9.71
N ALA A 338 -27.34 -1.98 8.77
CA ALA A 338 -27.60 -3.39 8.49
C ALA A 338 -27.26 -4.33 9.66
N ILE A 339 -26.44 -3.87 10.62
CA ILE A 339 -26.11 -4.59 11.86
C ILE A 339 -26.74 -4.00 13.11
N GLY A 340 -27.72 -3.11 12.95
CA GLY A 340 -28.48 -2.50 14.04
C GLY A 340 -27.80 -1.31 14.72
N LEU A 341 -26.79 -0.70 14.09
CA LEU A 341 -26.12 0.50 14.59
C LEU A 341 -26.50 1.72 13.73
N LYS A 342 -26.85 2.83 14.34
CA LYS A 342 -27.18 4.08 13.62
C LYS A 342 -26.26 5.21 14.03
N ASP A 343 -26.09 6.17 13.13
CA ASP A 343 -25.32 7.38 13.32
C ASP A 343 -23.86 7.13 13.73
N VAL A 344 -23.28 6.02 13.23
CA VAL A 344 -21.90 5.62 13.54
C VAL A 344 -20.90 6.56 12.87
N MET A 345 -21.10 6.85 11.58
CA MET A 345 -20.27 7.78 10.82
C MET A 345 -20.86 9.18 10.92
N GLN A 346 -20.06 10.13 11.36
CA GLN A 346 -20.44 11.54 11.42
C GLN A 346 -19.38 12.37 10.69
N VAL A 347 -19.81 13.49 10.12
CA VAL A 347 -18.91 14.38 9.40
C VAL A 347 -19.19 15.83 9.78
N ARG A 348 -18.13 16.62 9.97
CA ARG A 348 -18.17 18.04 10.35
C ARG A 348 -17.14 18.81 9.53
N ASP A 349 -17.32 20.10 9.39
CA ASP A 349 -16.24 20.98 8.91
C ASP A 349 -15.22 21.21 10.02
N PHE A 350 -14.01 21.66 9.70
CA PHE A 350 -13.07 22.13 10.70
C PHE A 350 -13.69 23.24 11.52
N PRO A 351 -13.80 23.08 12.84
CA PRO A 351 -14.37 24.09 13.69
C PRO A 351 -13.47 25.35 13.74
N THR A 352 -14.07 26.48 14.04
CA THR A 352 -13.33 27.69 14.41
C THR A 352 -12.72 27.53 15.80
N ALA A 353 -11.74 28.38 16.13
CA ALA A 353 -11.14 28.41 17.47
C ALA A 353 -12.14 28.77 18.59
N GLU A 354 -13.28 29.39 18.23
CA GLU A 354 -14.36 29.72 19.16
C GLU A 354 -15.26 28.51 19.44
N GLU A 355 -15.48 27.66 18.44
CA GLU A 355 -16.30 26.44 18.54
C GLU A 355 -15.54 25.29 19.24
N ASP A 356 -14.25 25.10 18.93
CA ASP A 356 -13.40 24.14 19.64
C ASP A 356 -11.96 24.69 19.77
N PRO A 357 -11.62 25.30 20.90
CA PRO A 357 -10.29 25.84 21.13
C PRO A 357 -9.16 24.80 21.19
N GLN A 358 -9.52 23.51 21.28
CA GLN A 358 -8.55 22.40 21.29
C GLN A 358 -8.39 21.72 19.93
N PHE A 359 -9.19 22.14 18.95
CA PHE A 359 -9.11 21.57 17.62
C PHE A 359 -7.76 21.93 16.98
N ASP A 360 -7.09 20.92 16.51
CA ASP A 360 -5.87 21.01 15.72
C ASP A 360 -5.80 19.81 14.79
N PRO A 361 -5.55 19.96 13.49
CA PRO A 361 -5.44 18.82 12.57
C PRO A 361 -4.28 17.86 12.89
N ASP A 362 -3.29 18.30 13.68
CA ASP A 362 -2.20 17.45 14.17
C ASP A 362 -2.52 16.80 15.53
N ASN A 363 -3.63 17.16 16.17
CA ASN A 363 -4.14 16.49 17.36
C ASN A 363 -4.78 15.16 16.98
N LEU A 364 -4.21 14.05 17.40
CA LEU A 364 -4.67 12.71 17.07
C LEU A 364 -6.06 12.33 17.61
N LYS A 365 -6.68 13.20 18.40
CA LYS A 365 -8.09 13.07 18.80
C LYS A 365 -9.05 13.23 17.62
N TYR A 366 -8.68 14.00 16.58
CA TYR A 366 -9.52 14.33 15.45
C TYR A 366 -9.10 13.58 14.19
N SER A 367 -10.03 12.82 13.62
CA SER A 367 -9.82 12.21 12.31
C SER A 367 -10.18 13.19 11.20
N CYS A 368 -9.22 13.51 10.33
CA CYS A 368 -9.34 14.61 9.38
C CYS A 368 -9.23 14.13 7.92
N ILE A 369 -10.10 14.69 7.07
CA ILE A 369 -9.94 14.64 5.62
C ILE A 369 -9.26 15.94 5.20
N ARG A 370 -8.02 15.83 4.71
CA ARG A 370 -7.13 16.98 4.43
C ARG A 370 -6.90 17.15 2.94
N TYR A 371 -6.91 18.39 2.49
CA TYR A 371 -6.55 18.76 1.14
C TYR A 371 -5.02 18.95 1.02
N VAL A 372 -4.42 18.36 0.00
CA VAL A 372 -2.99 18.53 -0.30
C VAL A 372 -2.85 19.10 -1.72
N PRO A 373 -2.51 20.39 -1.87
CA PRO A 373 -2.41 21.07 -3.16
C PRO A 373 -1.08 20.73 -3.87
N ASP A 374 -0.97 19.49 -4.30
CA ASP A 374 0.23 18.98 -4.96
C ASP A 374 -0.19 18.11 -6.17
N ALA A 375 0.70 17.99 -7.16
CA ALA A 375 0.44 17.27 -8.40
C ALA A 375 0.48 15.73 -8.28
N THR A 376 0.43 15.20 -7.06
CA THR A 376 0.31 13.77 -6.82
C THR A 376 -1.08 13.29 -7.24
N MET A 377 -1.13 12.33 -8.14
CA MET A 377 -2.37 11.70 -8.60
C MET A 377 -2.75 10.55 -7.65
N ASN A 378 -3.11 10.89 -6.40
CA ASN A 378 -3.37 9.91 -5.35
C ASN A 378 -4.37 10.43 -4.30
N ALA A 379 -4.93 9.49 -3.51
CA ALA A 379 -5.53 9.71 -2.20
C ALA A 379 -5.03 8.62 -1.25
N MET A 380 -5.11 8.81 0.05
CA MET A 380 -4.67 7.80 1.04
C MET A 380 -5.29 8.00 2.41
N GLY A 381 -5.54 6.90 3.11
CA GLY A 381 -6.18 6.88 4.42
C GLY A 381 -5.34 6.24 5.55
N PRO A 382 -4.19 6.82 6.00
CA PRO A 382 -3.36 6.23 7.04
C PRO A 382 -4.03 6.27 8.42
N SER A 383 -3.81 5.22 9.22
CA SER A 383 -4.37 5.08 10.57
C SER A 383 -3.28 4.94 11.65
N TRP A 384 -3.65 5.30 12.89
CA TRP A 384 -2.93 4.97 14.12
C TRP A 384 -3.65 3.81 14.79
N VAL A 385 -2.97 2.70 14.99
CA VAL A 385 -3.57 1.45 15.48
C VAL A 385 -2.83 0.99 16.74
N ASP A 386 -3.58 0.62 17.78
CA ASP A 386 -3.02 -0.03 18.96
C ASP A 386 -2.53 -1.44 18.59
N PRO A 387 -1.23 -1.74 18.67
CA PRO A 387 -0.70 -3.04 18.26
C PRO A 387 -1.09 -4.18 19.21
N VAL A 388 -1.70 -3.86 20.36
CA VAL A 388 -2.13 -4.86 21.36
C VAL A 388 -3.53 -5.36 21.06
N THR A 389 -4.42 -4.49 20.59
CA THR A 389 -5.86 -4.80 20.44
C THR A 389 -6.37 -4.71 19.01
N GLY A 390 -5.64 -4.01 18.13
CA GLY A 390 -6.13 -3.66 16.80
C GLY A 390 -7.10 -2.48 16.80
N GLU A 391 -7.23 -1.75 17.92
CA GLU A 391 -8.06 -0.55 17.97
C GLU A 391 -7.49 0.55 17.08
N ILE A 392 -8.28 1.02 16.11
CA ILE A 392 -7.97 2.22 15.33
C ILE A 392 -8.25 3.42 16.24
N LEU A 393 -7.21 4.18 16.55
CA LEU A 393 -7.25 5.31 17.49
C LEU A 393 -7.47 6.63 16.76
N ASN A 394 -6.96 6.74 15.55
CA ASN A 394 -7.07 7.89 14.67
C ASN A 394 -6.88 7.44 13.23
N ALA A 395 -7.53 8.12 12.31
CA ALA A 395 -7.29 7.96 10.88
C ALA A 395 -7.28 9.33 10.20
N SER A 396 -6.61 9.40 9.05
CA SER A 396 -6.59 10.58 8.20
C SER A 396 -6.90 10.16 6.77
N VAL A 397 -7.59 11.01 6.01
CA VAL A 397 -7.70 10.87 4.56
C VAL A 397 -7.02 12.08 3.93
N LEU A 398 -6.08 11.84 3.04
CA LEU A 398 -5.34 12.87 2.31
C LEU A 398 -5.77 12.82 0.86
N VAL A 399 -6.31 13.93 0.37
CA VAL A 399 -6.77 14.08 -1.01
C VAL A 399 -5.83 15.03 -1.72
N TYR A 400 -5.03 14.50 -2.63
CA TYR A 400 -4.12 15.30 -3.45
C TYR A 400 -4.87 15.92 -4.62
N ASN A 401 -4.43 17.10 -5.06
CA ASN A 401 -5.14 17.86 -6.09
C ASN A 401 -5.37 17.07 -7.38
N ASP A 402 -4.32 16.43 -7.89
CA ASP A 402 -4.36 15.79 -9.21
C ASP A 402 -5.04 14.40 -9.22
N VAL A 403 -5.58 13.92 -8.08
CA VAL A 403 -6.46 12.74 -8.07
C VAL A 403 -7.69 12.97 -8.98
N ILE A 404 -8.22 14.20 -9.02
CA ILE A 404 -9.33 14.54 -9.91
C ILE A 404 -8.93 14.41 -11.38
N LYS A 405 -7.74 14.90 -11.75
CA LYS A 405 -7.21 14.75 -13.11
C LYS A 405 -7.10 13.27 -13.51
N LEU A 406 -6.56 12.45 -12.61
CA LEU A 406 -6.42 11.00 -12.85
C LEU A 406 -7.77 10.33 -13.10
N ILE A 407 -8.75 10.61 -12.23
CA ILE A 407 -10.07 10.00 -12.32
C ILE A 407 -10.81 10.47 -13.58
N ASN A 408 -10.71 11.74 -13.92
CA ASN A 408 -11.31 12.29 -15.14
C ASN A 408 -10.72 11.64 -16.39
N ASN A 409 -9.40 11.41 -16.41
CA ASN A 409 -8.75 10.71 -17.52
C ASN A 409 -9.25 9.26 -17.65
N TRP A 410 -9.40 8.53 -16.54
CA TRP A 410 -9.99 7.18 -16.57
C TRP A 410 -11.45 7.21 -17.00
N ARG A 411 -12.22 8.17 -16.48
CA ARG A 411 -13.62 8.35 -16.85
C ARG A 411 -13.77 8.55 -18.35
N PHE A 412 -12.95 9.44 -18.95
CA PHE A 412 -12.91 9.63 -20.39
C PHE A 412 -12.60 8.32 -21.14
N VAL A 413 -11.48 7.67 -20.80
CA VAL A 413 -11.01 6.48 -21.53
C VAL A 413 -11.98 5.30 -21.42
N GLN A 414 -12.70 5.17 -20.29
CA GLN A 414 -13.56 4.03 -20.01
C GLN A 414 -15.04 4.27 -20.32
N THR A 415 -15.52 5.53 -20.39
CA THR A 415 -16.96 5.81 -20.54
C THR A 415 -17.33 6.82 -21.63
N ALA A 416 -16.39 7.48 -22.28
CA ALA A 416 -16.70 8.49 -23.32
C ALA A 416 -17.46 7.92 -24.54
N GLN A 417 -17.47 6.59 -24.75
CA GLN A 417 -18.25 5.95 -25.79
C GLN A 417 -19.78 6.01 -25.54
N VAL A 418 -20.21 6.18 -24.28
CA VAL A 418 -21.63 6.23 -23.89
C VAL A 418 -22.01 7.52 -23.17
N ASP A 419 -21.05 8.21 -22.52
CA ASP A 419 -21.29 9.42 -21.73
C ASP A 419 -20.69 10.64 -22.44
N GLU A 420 -21.57 11.48 -22.99
CA GLU A 420 -21.14 12.70 -23.69
C GLU A 420 -20.59 13.78 -22.76
N LYS A 421 -20.99 13.78 -21.47
CA LYS A 421 -20.53 14.75 -20.48
C LYS A 421 -19.03 14.66 -20.21
N VAL A 422 -18.46 13.47 -20.38
CA VAL A 422 -17.02 13.27 -20.14
C VAL A 422 -16.14 13.58 -21.34
N ARG A 423 -16.72 13.97 -22.48
CA ARG A 423 -16.00 14.38 -23.70
C ARG A 423 -15.52 15.83 -23.62
N ALA A 424 -14.81 16.18 -22.57
CA ALA A 424 -14.34 17.53 -22.26
C ALA A 424 -12.99 17.50 -21.56
N VAL A 425 -12.20 18.56 -21.72
CA VAL A 425 -10.95 18.77 -20.94
C VAL A 425 -11.27 19.02 -19.47
N LYS A 426 -12.29 19.84 -19.21
CA LYS A 426 -12.80 20.09 -17.85
C LYS A 426 -14.13 19.40 -17.65
N MET A 427 -14.15 18.42 -16.75
CA MET A 427 -15.38 17.68 -16.43
C MET A 427 -16.45 18.57 -15.79
N PRO A 428 -17.74 18.38 -16.11
CA PRO A 428 -18.84 18.97 -15.37
C PRO A 428 -18.82 18.61 -13.89
N GLN A 429 -19.40 19.46 -13.04
CA GLN A 429 -19.37 19.29 -11.58
C GLN A 429 -20.05 18.00 -11.11
N ASP A 430 -21.15 17.60 -11.72
CA ASP A 430 -21.84 16.34 -11.39
C ASP A 430 -20.96 15.09 -11.64
N ILE A 431 -20.11 15.11 -12.65
CA ILE A 431 -19.12 14.07 -12.92
C ILE A 431 -18.01 14.07 -11.87
N ILE A 432 -17.56 15.26 -11.45
CA ILE A 432 -16.58 15.41 -10.38
C ILE A 432 -17.16 14.90 -9.07
N ASP A 433 -18.42 15.23 -8.77
CA ASP A 433 -19.11 14.81 -7.54
C ASP A 433 -19.19 13.29 -7.45
N GLU A 434 -19.66 12.61 -8.50
CA GLU A 434 -19.70 11.14 -8.56
C GLU A 434 -18.32 10.51 -8.36
N SER A 435 -17.29 11.09 -8.97
CA SER A 435 -15.92 10.63 -8.86
C SER A 435 -15.35 10.84 -7.45
N MET A 436 -15.66 11.97 -6.83
CA MET A 436 -15.25 12.27 -5.45
C MET A 436 -15.93 11.35 -4.44
N ILE A 437 -17.23 11.12 -4.58
CA ILE A 437 -17.97 10.17 -3.73
C ILE A 437 -17.34 8.78 -3.82
N TYR A 438 -17.02 8.33 -5.04
CA TYR A 438 -16.35 7.06 -5.26
C TYR A 438 -15.01 6.97 -4.51
N VAL A 439 -14.12 7.93 -4.69
CA VAL A 439 -12.80 7.95 -4.04
C VAL A 439 -12.92 7.99 -2.54
N ILE A 440 -13.72 8.93 -2.01
CA ILE A 440 -13.84 9.09 -0.56
C ILE A 440 -14.49 7.87 0.08
N SER A 441 -15.50 7.27 -0.53
CA SER A 441 -16.09 6.03 -0.01
C SER A 441 -15.06 4.90 0.07
N HIS A 442 -14.18 4.79 -0.93
CA HIS A 442 -13.09 3.82 -0.95
C HIS A 442 -12.06 4.09 0.18
N GLU A 443 -11.55 5.35 0.29
CA GLU A 443 -10.57 5.70 1.31
C GLU A 443 -11.12 5.54 2.74
N ILE A 444 -12.37 5.90 2.95
CA ILE A 444 -13.04 5.67 4.25
C ILE A 444 -13.13 4.17 4.54
N GLY A 445 -13.37 3.32 3.54
CA GLY A 445 -13.34 1.86 3.69
C GLY A 445 -12.02 1.37 4.29
N HIS A 446 -10.90 1.89 3.81
CA HIS A 446 -9.59 1.57 4.40
C HIS A 446 -9.48 2.01 5.85
N THR A 447 -9.94 3.21 6.16
CA THR A 447 -9.91 3.71 7.55
C THR A 447 -10.86 2.97 8.49
N LEU A 448 -11.82 2.22 7.95
CA LEU A 448 -12.67 1.28 8.70
C LEU A 448 -12.02 -0.11 8.87
N GLY A 449 -10.82 -0.31 8.34
CA GLY A 449 -10.09 -1.57 8.47
C GLY A 449 -10.21 -2.51 7.28
N LEU A 450 -10.83 -2.09 6.16
CA LEU A 450 -11.01 -2.95 4.98
C LEU A 450 -9.79 -2.89 4.04
N MET A 451 -9.40 -4.04 3.54
CA MET A 451 -8.38 -4.19 2.49
C MET A 451 -9.04 -4.18 1.10
N HIS A 452 -8.23 -4.00 0.06
CA HIS A 452 -8.70 -4.19 -1.30
C HIS A 452 -9.27 -5.58 -1.52
N ASN A 453 -10.43 -5.66 -2.16
CA ASN A 453 -11.02 -6.91 -2.67
C ASN A 453 -11.03 -6.92 -4.20
N MET A 454 -9.88 -7.19 -4.81
CA MET A 454 -9.73 -7.20 -6.28
C MET A 454 -10.46 -8.37 -6.95
N GLY A 455 -10.95 -9.34 -6.19
CA GLY A 455 -11.74 -10.45 -6.71
C GLY A 455 -13.24 -10.14 -6.86
N ALA A 456 -13.69 -8.98 -6.41
CA ALA A 456 -15.12 -8.66 -6.39
C ALA A 456 -15.70 -8.46 -7.80
N SER A 457 -15.01 -7.72 -8.68
CA SER A 457 -15.49 -7.40 -10.04
C SER A 457 -15.76 -8.62 -10.90
N SER A 458 -15.07 -9.73 -10.66
CA SER A 458 -15.27 -10.99 -11.38
C SER A 458 -16.56 -11.73 -11.01
N ALA A 459 -17.28 -11.28 -9.98
CA ALA A 459 -18.49 -11.98 -9.51
C ALA A 459 -19.74 -11.74 -10.37
N TYR A 460 -19.78 -10.66 -11.15
CA TYR A 460 -20.94 -10.33 -11.96
C TYR A 460 -20.80 -10.87 -13.39
N PRO A 461 -21.92 -11.40 -13.98
CA PRO A 461 -21.89 -11.76 -15.40
C PRO A 461 -21.60 -10.54 -16.28
N THR A 462 -20.65 -10.67 -17.19
CA THR A 462 -20.22 -9.60 -18.09
C THR A 462 -21.38 -8.91 -18.82
N ASP A 463 -22.37 -9.68 -19.34
CA ASP A 463 -23.52 -9.08 -20.03
C ASP A 463 -24.45 -8.30 -19.10
N SER A 464 -24.50 -8.65 -17.81
CA SER A 464 -25.31 -7.95 -16.83
C SER A 464 -24.83 -6.52 -16.60
N LEU A 465 -23.54 -6.26 -16.80
CA LEU A 465 -22.94 -4.92 -16.70
C LEU A 465 -23.43 -3.95 -17.78
N ARG A 466 -24.09 -4.44 -18.83
CA ARG A 466 -24.76 -3.66 -19.87
C ARG A 466 -26.26 -3.53 -19.64
N ASN A 467 -26.79 -4.08 -18.57
CA ASN A 467 -28.20 -4.03 -18.22
C ASN A 467 -28.50 -2.91 -17.22
N ALA A 468 -29.32 -1.96 -17.60
CA ALA A 468 -29.67 -0.80 -16.77
C ALA A 468 -30.33 -1.20 -15.43
N ALA A 469 -31.27 -2.14 -15.45
CA ALA A 469 -31.97 -2.60 -14.24
C ALA A 469 -31.01 -3.35 -13.29
N PHE A 470 -30.10 -4.15 -13.84
CA PHE A 470 -29.08 -4.85 -13.05
C PHE A 470 -28.12 -3.85 -12.40
N THR A 471 -27.51 -2.95 -13.19
CA THR A 471 -26.52 -2.00 -12.69
C THR A 471 -27.12 -0.96 -11.76
N ALA A 472 -28.39 -0.59 -11.95
CA ALA A 472 -29.11 0.30 -10.99
C ALA A 472 -29.27 -0.37 -9.62
N LYS A 473 -29.49 -1.70 -9.58
CA LYS A 473 -29.74 -2.45 -8.34
C LYS A 473 -28.45 -2.89 -7.65
N TYR A 474 -27.47 -3.37 -8.42
CA TYR A 474 -26.28 -4.03 -7.86
C TYR A 474 -24.98 -3.24 -8.05
N GLY A 475 -25.00 -2.17 -8.86
CA GLY A 475 -23.79 -1.47 -9.28
C GLY A 475 -22.97 -2.26 -10.30
N THR A 476 -21.69 -1.95 -10.39
CA THR A 476 -20.76 -2.57 -11.34
C THR A 476 -19.82 -3.58 -10.69
N THR A 477 -19.73 -3.62 -9.37
CA THR A 477 -18.94 -4.53 -8.56
C THR A 477 -19.60 -4.76 -7.21
N PRO A 478 -19.44 -5.93 -6.56
CA PRO A 478 -19.90 -6.17 -5.20
C PRO A 478 -19.17 -5.39 -4.11
N SER A 479 -18.03 -4.74 -4.39
CA SER A 479 -17.23 -4.03 -3.40
C SER A 479 -16.67 -2.72 -3.91
N ILE A 480 -16.79 -1.64 -3.10
CA ILE A 480 -16.10 -0.37 -3.33
C ILE A 480 -14.59 -0.51 -3.14
N MET A 481 -14.14 -1.53 -2.41
CA MET A 481 -12.72 -1.82 -2.17
C MET A 481 -12.04 -2.52 -3.35
N ASP A 482 -12.72 -2.67 -4.49
CA ASP A 482 -12.17 -3.16 -5.75
C ASP A 482 -11.72 -1.99 -6.64
N TYR A 483 -10.67 -2.18 -7.39
CA TYR A 483 -10.28 -1.26 -8.46
C TYR A 483 -11.04 -1.57 -9.77
N ALA A 484 -12.34 -1.75 -9.67
CA ALA A 484 -13.22 -1.93 -10.80
C ALA A 484 -13.24 -0.71 -11.75
N ARG A 485 -12.94 0.48 -11.21
CA ARG A 485 -12.97 1.76 -11.91
C ARG A 485 -14.36 2.01 -12.53
N PHE A 486 -14.43 2.40 -13.80
CA PHE A 486 -15.69 2.72 -14.47
C PHE A 486 -16.14 1.58 -15.39
N ASN A 487 -17.43 1.57 -15.72
CA ASN A 487 -18.03 0.50 -16.52
C ASN A 487 -17.62 0.58 -17.99
N TYR A 488 -16.43 0.14 -18.31
CA TYR A 488 -15.90 0.07 -19.66
C TYR A 488 -16.58 -1.02 -20.53
N VAL A 489 -17.44 -1.85 -19.95
CA VAL A 489 -18.20 -2.88 -20.69
C VAL A 489 -19.37 -2.27 -21.43
N ALA A 490 -19.92 -1.13 -20.96
CA ALA A 490 -21.00 -0.42 -21.61
C ALA A 490 -20.64 -0.01 -23.04
N GLN A 491 -21.55 -0.21 -24.00
CA GLN A 491 -21.32 0.01 -25.43
C GLN A 491 -22.13 1.20 -25.96
N PRO A 492 -21.67 1.85 -27.03
CA PRO A 492 -22.47 2.86 -27.71
C PRO A 492 -23.91 2.37 -27.98
N GLY A 493 -24.89 3.16 -27.50
CA GLY A 493 -26.31 2.82 -27.60
C GLY A 493 -26.91 2.19 -26.35
N ASP A 494 -26.13 1.73 -25.37
CA ASP A 494 -26.64 1.32 -24.05
C ASP A 494 -27.20 2.55 -23.32
N LYS A 495 -28.43 2.44 -22.79
CA LYS A 495 -29.11 3.54 -22.11
C LYS A 495 -29.41 3.20 -20.67
N GLY A 496 -29.18 4.17 -19.76
CA GLY A 496 -29.49 4.05 -18.34
C GLY A 496 -28.59 3.07 -17.56
N VAL A 497 -27.51 2.60 -18.19
CA VAL A 497 -26.53 1.73 -17.54
C VAL A 497 -25.69 2.57 -16.57
N ARG A 498 -25.52 2.10 -15.35
CA ARG A 498 -24.63 2.77 -14.39
C ARG A 498 -23.17 2.65 -14.80
N LEU A 499 -22.45 3.77 -14.80
CA LEU A 499 -21.08 3.85 -15.29
C LEU A 499 -20.04 3.93 -14.16
N VAL A 500 -20.47 4.23 -12.94
CA VAL A 500 -19.62 4.34 -11.74
C VAL A 500 -19.86 3.14 -10.82
N PRO A 501 -18.87 2.76 -10.01
CA PRO A 501 -19.07 1.78 -8.95
C PRO A 501 -20.17 2.21 -7.99
N PRO A 502 -20.77 1.29 -7.22
CA PRO A 502 -21.67 1.66 -6.12
C PRO A 502 -20.87 2.39 -5.03
N THR A 503 -21.52 3.20 -4.24
CA THR A 503 -20.87 3.75 -3.01
C THR A 503 -20.52 2.67 -2.01
N LEU A 504 -21.35 1.63 -1.91
CA LEU A 504 -21.07 0.37 -1.19
C LEU A 504 -21.66 -0.78 -1.97
N GLY A 505 -20.95 -1.90 -2.03
CA GLY A 505 -21.45 -3.15 -2.55
C GLY A 505 -21.90 -4.13 -1.45
N VAL A 506 -22.43 -5.27 -1.86
CA VAL A 506 -22.88 -6.30 -0.91
C VAL A 506 -21.75 -6.93 -0.12
N TYR A 507 -20.54 -6.97 -0.68
CA TYR A 507 -19.35 -7.42 0.03
C TYR A 507 -18.95 -6.45 1.14
N ASP A 508 -19.08 -5.15 0.90
CA ASP A 508 -18.69 -4.13 1.89
C ASP A 508 -19.59 -4.20 3.12
N GLU A 509 -20.92 -4.35 2.91
CA GLU A 509 -21.86 -4.57 4.01
C GLU A 509 -21.56 -5.86 4.78
N TYR A 510 -21.20 -6.91 4.07
CA TYR A 510 -20.80 -8.17 4.68
C TYR A 510 -19.48 -8.05 5.47
N ALA A 511 -18.50 -7.34 4.96
CA ALA A 511 -17.23 -7.11 5.63
C ALA A 511 -17.42 -6.28 6.92
N ILE A 512 -18.21 -5.21 6.85
CA ILE A 512 -18.62 -4.43 8.04
C ILE A 512 -19.38 -5.30 9.03
N LYS A 513 -20.30 -6.15 8.55
CA LYS A 513 -21.02 -7.09 9.42
C LYS A 513 -20.07 -8.00 10.17
N TRP A 514 -19.10 -8.60 9.50
CA TRP A 514 -18.12 -9.45 10.17
C TRP A 514 -17.26 -8.64 11.16
N LEU A 515 -16.77 -7.48 10.74
CA LEU A 515 -15.77 -6.70 11.50
C LEU A 515 -16.40 -6.00 12.71
N TYR A 516 -17.67 -5.57 12.63
CA TYR A 516 -18.27 -4.69 13.62
C TYR A 516 -19.52 -5.23 14.33
N THR A 517 -20.08 -6.39 13.92
CA THR A 517 -21.18 -6.96 14.70
C THR A 517 -20.72 -7.21 16.14
N PRO A 518 -21.38 -6.62 17.15
CA PRO A 518 -21.02 -6.87 18.54
C PRO A 518 -21.27 -8.33 18.93
N VAL A 519 -20.37 -8.89 19.74
CA VAL A 519 -20.51 -10.24 20.29
C VAL A 519 -20.47 -10.15 21.83
N PRO A 520 -21.51 -9.56 22.44
CA PRO A 520 -21.55 -9.36 23.87
C PRO A 520 -21.72 -10.68 24.63
N GLY A 521 -20.80 -10.98 25.54
CA GLY A 521 -20.82 -12.17 26.39
C GLY A 521 -19.90 -13.29 25.93
N ALA A 522 -19.11 -13.11 24.88
CA ALA A 522 -18.00 -14.00 24.55
C ALA A 522 -16.99 -14.02 25.73
N LYS A 523 -16.55 -15.21 26.12
CA LYS A 523 -15.63 -15.41 27.26
C LYS A 523 -14.23 -14.89 26.96
N ASP A 524 -13.82 -15.07 25.71
CA ASP A 524 -12.49 -14.70 25.22
C ASP A 524 -12.52 -14.42 23.70
N ILE A 525 -11.36 -14.08 23.16
CA ILE A 525 -11.20 -13.77 21.72
C ILE A 525 -11.42 -14.99 20.81
N TRP A 526 -11.33 -16.21 21.34
CA TRP A 526 -11.49 -17.44 20.55
C TRP A 526 -12.96 -17.79 20.37
N GLU A 527 -13.77 -17.70 21.44
CA GLU A 527 -15.22 -17.84 21.36
C GLU A 527 -15.83 -16.73 20.47
N GLU A 528 -15.30 -15.51 20.57
CA GLU A 528 -15.68 -14.40 19.71
C GLU A 528 -15.36 -14.71 18.24
N ALA A 529 -14.16 -15.23 17.95
CA ALA A 529 -13.75 -15.62 16.61
C ALA A 529 -14.59 -16.78 16.02
N GLU A 530 -14.99 -17.73 16.85
CA GLU A 530 -15.89 -18.81 16.42
C GLU A 530 -17.27 -18.28 16.02
N ILE A 531 -17.83 -17.38 16.84
CA ILE A 531 -19.14 -16.75 16.55
C ILE A 531 -19.05 -15.89 15.27
N ALA A 532 -18.02 -15.05 15.15
CA ALA A 532 -17.81 -14.23 13.98
C ALA A 532 -17.56 -15.09 12.72
N GLY A 533 -16.85 -16.20 12.85
CA GLY A 533 -16.58 -17.15 11.77
C GLY A 533 -17.84 -17.71 11.10
N LYS A 534 -18.94 -17.88 11.84
CA LYS A 534 -20.23 -18.33 11.31
C LYS A 534 -20.82 -17.36 10.26
N ILE A 535 -20.49 -16.06 10.36
CA ILE A 535 -20.90 -15.07 9.35
C ILE A 535 -20.22 -15.39 8.00
N ILE A 536 -18.96 -15.79 8.04
CA ILE A 536 -18.20 -16.15 6.84
C ILE A 536 -18.67 -17.47 6.27
N GLU A 537 -18.85 -18.48 7.12
CA GLU A 537 -19.29 -19.81 6.73
C GLU A 537 -20.64 -19.80 6.03
N ALA A 538 -21.57 -18.96 6.47
CA ALA A 538 -22.88 -18.77 5.85
C ALA A 538 -22.82 -18.24 4.40
N LYS A 539 -21.66 -17.75 3.95
CA LYS A 539 -21.44 -17.16 2.62
C LYS A 539 -20.36 -17.89 1.81
N ALA A 540 -19.80 -18.96 2.36
CA ALA A 540 -18.73 -19.72 1.72
C ALA A 540 -19.19 -20.27 0.35
N GLY A 541 -18.40 -20.00 -0.70
CA GLY A 541 -18.67 -20.45 -2.06
C GLY A 541 -19.58 -19.52 -2.89
N ASP A 542 -20.18 -18.49 -2.28
CA ASP A 542 -20.91 -17.46 -3.04
C ASP A 542 -19.91 -16.41 -3.57
N PRO A 543 -19.77 -16.25 -4.90
CA PRO A 543 -18.79 -15.34 -5.48
C PRO A 543 -18.99 -13.88 -5.08
N LEU A 544 -20.20 -13.46 -4.70
CA LEU A 544 -20.48 -12.09 -4.25
C LEU A 544 -19.79 -11.73 -2.94
N TYR A 545 -19.40 -12.72 -2.16
CA TYR A 545 -18.77 -12.57 -0.84
C TYR A 545 -17.35 -13.11 -0.80
N ARG A 546 -16.79 -13.47 -1.96
CA ARG A 546 -15.42 -13.94 -2.06
C ARG A 546 -14.45 -12.78 -1.82
N TYR A 547 -13.44 -13.04 -1.02
CA TYR A 547 -12.27 -12.16 -0.89
C TYR A 547 -11.18 -12.61 -1.86
N GLY A 548 -10.78 -11.73 -2.75
CA GLY A 548 -9.62 -11.90 -3.64
C GLY A 548 -8.60 -10.81 -3.37
N ALA A 549 -7.51 -11.15 -2.67
CA ALA A 549 -6.46 -10.19 -2.35
C ALA A 549 -5.80 -9.64 -3.61
N GLN A 550 -5.34 -8.39 -3.54
CA GLN A 550 -4.61 -7.74 -4.62
C GLN A 550 -3.38 -8.57 -5.02
N GLN A 551 -3.26 -8.86 -6.30
CA GLN A 551 -2.11 -9.57 -6.85
C GLN A 551 -1.07 -8.54 -7.32
N MET A 552 0.00 -8.35 -6.54
CA MET A 552 1.09 -7.44 -6.88
C MET A 552 2.15 -8.17 -7.70
N ALA A 553 2.52 -7.64 -8.85
CA ALA A 553 3.61 -8.18 -9.68
C ALA A 553 4.97 -8.16 -8.94
N THR A 554 5.09 -7.32 -7.92
CA THR A 554 6.29 -7.12 -7.10
C THR A 554 6.46 -8.12 -5.96
N SER A 555 5.41 -8.88 -5.60
CA SER A 555 5.61 -9.99 -4.64
C SER A 555 6.29 -11.17 -5.35
N ALA A 556 7.54 -10.99 -5.61
CA ALA A 556 8.39 -11.86 -6.43
C ALA A 556 8.47 -13.31 -5.95
N ALA A 557 8.04 -13.61 -4.73
CA ALA A 557 8.00 -14.98 -4.20
C ALA A 557 6.83 -15.80 -4.78
N TYR A 558 5.75 -15.15 -5.28
CA TYR A 558 4.49 -15.85 -5.59
C TYR A 558 3.85 -15.49 -6.93
N GLY A 559 4.33 -14.48 -7.66
CA GLY A 559 3.74 -14.05 -8.92
C GLY A 559 2.27 -13.61 -8.81
N SER A 560 1.69 -13.18 -9.91
CA SER A 560 0.26 -12.90 -10.00
C SER A 560 -0.45 -14.11 -10.59
N TYR A 561 -0.99 -14.98 -9.74
CA TYR A 561 -1.59 -16.26 -10.17
C TYR A 561 -3.10 -16.25 -10.27
N ASP A 562 -3.79 -15.43 -9.45
CA ASP A 562 -5.25 -15.37 -9.48
C ASP A 562 -5.73 -14.40 -10.56
N PRO A 563 -6.28 -14.92 -11.68
CA PRO A 563 -6.71 -14.07 -12.78
C PRO A 563 -8.01 -13.32 -12.51
N SER A 564 -8.70 -13.60 -11.41
CA SER A 564 -9.92 -12.90 -11.01
C SER A 564 -9.68 -11.80 -9.97
N ALA A 565 -8.43 -11.62 -9.49
CA ALA A 565 -8.09 -10.61 -8.49
C ALA A 565 -7.15 -9.56 -9.09
N ARG A 566 -7.62 -8.89 -10.14
CA ARG A 566 -6.85 -7.89 -10.89
C ARG A 566 -7.53 -6.53 -10.84
N THR A 567 -6.90 -5.55 -11.45
CA THR A 567 -7.48 -4.20 -11.58
C THR A 567 -8.20 -4.06 -12.92
N GLU A 568 -9.39 -3.47 -12.91
CA GLU A 568 -10.17 -3.15 -14.13
C GLU A 568 -10.47 -4.38 -14.99
N ASP A 569 -10.91 -5.46 -14.33
CA ASP A 569 -11.23 -6.76 -14.92
C ASP A 569 -12.73 -7.11 -14.78
N LEU A 570 -13.60 -6.14 -15.02
CA LEU A 570 -15.05 -6.26 -14.87
C LEU A 570 -15.63 -7.50 -15.55
N GLY A 571 -16.45 -8.24 -14.78
CA GLY A 571 -17.24 -9.37 -15.26
C GLY A 571 -16.51 -10.72 -15.19
N ASP A 572 -17.29 -11.76 -15.34
CA ASP A 572 -16.88 -13.17 -15.21
C ASP A 572 -16.17 -13.74 -16.46
N ASP A 573 -16.16 -13.00 -17.58
CA ASP A 573 -15.52 -13.40 -18.83
C ASP A 573 -14.52 -12.33 -19.29
N PRO A 574 -13.22 -12.47 -18.93
CA PRO A 574 -12.20 -11.51 -19.28
C PRO A 574 -12.00 -11.29 -20.79
N ILE A 575 -12.19 -12.31 -21.63
CA ILE A 575 -12.11 -12.17 -23.09
C ILE A 575 -13.23 -11.25 -23.58
N LYS A 576 -14.45 -11.51 -23.16
CA LYS A 576 -15.64 -10.76 -23.57
C LYS A 576 -15.60 -9.32 -23.08
N SER A 577 -15.23 -9.13 -21.81
CA SER A 577 -15.08 -7.79 -21.20
C SER A 577 -14.00 -6.98 -21.92
N SER A 578 -12.85 -7.59 -22.18
CA SER A 578 -11.76 -6.94 -22.92
C SER A 578 -12.12 -6.64 -24.37
N ASP A 579 -12.88 -7.51 -25.05
CA ASP A 579 -13.39 -7.22 -26.40
C ASP A 579 -14.33 -6.00 -26.40
N TYR A 580 -15.19 -5.87 -25.39
CA TYR A 580 -16.03 -4.68 -25.23
C TYR A 580 -15.17 -3.45 -24.97
N GLY A 581 -14.21 -3.52 -24.05
CA GLY A 581 -13.30 -2.41 -23.74
C GLY A 581 -12.48 -1.98 -24.95
N ILE A 582 -11.85 -2.91 -25.67
CA ILE A 582 -11.04 -2.60 -26.86
C ILE A 582 -11.88 -2.01 -27.97
N ARG A 583 -13.12 -2.48 -28.15
CA ARG A 583 -14.05 -1.88 -29.12
C ARG A 583 -14.34 -0.42 -28.77
N ASN A 584 -14.49 -0.11 -27.49
CA ASN A 584 -14.69 1.25 -27.00
C ASN A 584 -13.46 2.11 -27.23
N LEU A 585 -12.26 1.61 -26.93
CA LEU A 585 -11.01 2.35 -27.20
C LEU A 585 -10.85 2.67 -28.69
N LYS A 586 -11.19 1.71 -29.59
CA LYS A 586 -11.22 1.94 -31.05
C LYS A 586 -12.28 2.95 -31.49
N TYR A 587 -13.35 3.11 -30.74
CA TYR A 587 -14.36 4.13 -30.98
C TYR A 587 -13.91 5.51 -30.48
N ILE A 588 -13.27 5.58 -29.32
CA ILE A 588 -12.84 6.83 -28.67
C ILE A 588 -11.65 7.47 -29.41
N LEU A 589 -10.60 6.68 -29.71
CA LEU A 589 -9.32 7.20 -30.19
C LEU A 589 -9.44 8.13 -31.43
N PRO A 590 -10.10 7.77 -32.54
CA PRO A 590 -10.19 8.63 -33.69
C PRO A 590 -11.09 9.87 -33.48
N ARG A 591 -11.90 9.90 -32.42
CA ARG A 591 -12.80 11.00 -32.07
C ARG A 591 -12.22 11.98 -31.05
N MET A 592 -11.05 11.68 -30.51
CA MET A 592 -10.42 12.48 -29.46
C MET A 592 -10.20 13.94 -29.90
N ASN A 593 -9.74 14.16 -31.15
CA ASN A 593 -9.56 15.51 -31.68
C ASN A 593 -10.87 16.28 -31.84
N GLU A 594 -11.94 15.60 -32.25
CA GLU A 594 -13.27 16.20 -32.40
C GLU A 594 -13.83 16.62 -31.01
N TRP A 595 -13.67 15.78 -29.99
CA TRP A 595 -14.31 16.01 -28.72
C TRP A 595 -13.60 17.02 -27.83
N ILE A 596 -12.28 17.07 -27.87
CA ILE A 596 -11.48 17.88 -26.92
C ILE A 596 -10.45 18.80 -27.58
N GLY A 597 -10.29 18.74 -28.92
CA GLY A 597 -9.24 19.51 -29.64
C GLY A 597 -9.37 21.02 -29.54
N ALA A 598 -10.60 21.53 -29.39
CA ALA A 598 -10.84 22.97 -29.26
C ALA A 598 -10.32 23.55 -27.92
N ASP A 599 -10.27 22.75 -26.88
CA ASP A 599 -9.89 23.16 -25.50
C ASP A 599 -8.48 22.71 -25.12
N ASP A 600 -7.71 22.11 -26.05
CA ASP A 600 -6.37 21.53 -25.80
C ASP A 600 -5.43 21.93 -26.96
N GLU A 601 -5.06 23.19 -27.01
CA GLU A 601 -4.27 23.77 -28.13
C GLU A 601 -2.85 23.19 -28.26
N ASP A 602 -2.22 22.79 -27.14
CA ASP A 602 -0.85 22.31 -27.06
C ASP A 602 -0.69 20.77 -27.06
N PHE A 603 -1.77 20.03 -27.24
CA PHE A 603 -1.84 18.57 -27.22
C PHE A 603 -1.45 17.91 -25.88
N THR A 604 -1.27 18.65 -24.81
CA THR A 604 -0.87 18.10 -23.50
C THR A 604 -1.92 17.16 -22.96
N HIS A 605 -3.19 17.58 -22.96
CA HIS A 605 -4.29 16.74 -22.44
C HIS A 605 -4.54 15.52 -23.34
N ARG A 606 -4.53 15.69 -24.66
CA ARG A 606 -4.64 14.55 -25.61
C ARG A 606 -3.47 13.58 -25.47
N GLY A 607 -2.26 14.05 -25.18
CA GLY A 607 -1.09 13.22 -24.88
C GLY A 607 -1.29 12.37 -23.62
N ASP A 608 -1.81 12.99 -22.55
CA ASP A 608 -2.16 12.28 -21.32
C ASP A 608 -3.25 11.21 -21.57
N LEU A 609 -4.34 11.58 -22.25
CA LEU A 609 -5.43 10.65 -22.58
C LEU A 609 -4.98 9.53 -23.50
N TYR A 610 -4.12 9.81 -24.48
CA TYR A 610 -3.54 8.79 -25.35
C TYR A 610 -2.67 7.82 -24.56
N THR A 611 -1.90 8.32 -23.61
CA THR A 611 -1.13 7.47 -22.68
C THR A 611 -2.03 6.59 -21.84
N GLN A 612 -3.09 7.13 -21.25
CA GLN A 612 -4.06 6.35 -20.47
C GLN A 612 -4.79 5.32 -21.35
N LEU A 613 -5.15 5.67 -22.58
CA LEU A 613 -5.80 4.74 -23.53
C LEU A 613 -4.87 3.59 -23.93
N THR A 614 -3.59 3.86 -24.15
CA THR A 614 -2.60 2.81 -24.47
C THR A 614 -2.35 1.89 -23.27
N ASN A 615 -2.29 2.45 -22.06
CA ASN A 615 -2.17 1.70 -20.83
C ASN A 615 -3.42 0.83 -20.61
N GLN A 616 -4.60 1.35 -20.89
CA GLN A 616 -5.85 0.61 -20.76
C GLN A 616 -5.91 -0.57 -21.74
N TYR A 617 -5.47 -0.39 -22.99
CA TYR A 617 -5.35 -1.50 -23.95
C TYR A 617 -4.39 -2.58 -23.48
N TYR A 618 -3.22 -2.18 -22.97
CA TYR A 618 -2.25 -3.11 -22.38
C TYR A 618 -2.84 -3.87 -21.19
N ARG A 619 -3.62 -3.20 -20.33
CA ARG A 619 -4.28 -3.81 -19.17
C ARG A 619 -5.32 -4.86 -19.59
N TYR A 620 -6.15 -4.58 -20.59
CA TYR A 620 -7.10 -5.57 -21.10
C TYR A 620 -6.40 -6.83 -21.65
N ILE A 621 -5.27 -6.65 -22.34
CA ILE A 621 -4.45 -7.79 -22.77
C ILE A 621 -3.91 -8.55 -21.55
N GLY A 622 -3.43 -7.85 -20.54
CA GLY A 622 -2.91 -8.44 -19.31
C GLY A 622 -3.95 -9.24 -18.53
N ASN A 623 -5.19 -8.75 -18.45
CA ASN A 623 -6.30 -9.44 -17.76
C ASN A 623 -6.65 -10.76 -18.44
N VAL A 624 -6.66 -10.80 -19.77
CA VAL A 624 -6.86 -12.06 -20.51
C VAL A 624 -5.63 -12.97 -20.43
N MET A 625 -4.43 -12.41 -20.54
CA MET A 625 -3.18 -13.18 -20.44
C MET A 625 -3.04 -13.88 -19.08
N ALA A 626 -3.52 -13.28 -18.01
CA ALA A 626 -3.52 -13.88 -16.67
C ALA A 626 -4.32 -15.18 -16.56
N GLN A 627 -5.24 -15.45 -17.50
CA GLN A 627 -5.94 -16.74 -17.57
C GLN A 627 -5.00 -17.88 -17.98
N VAL A 628 -3.88 -17.57 -18.68
CA VAL A 628 -2.93 -18.59 -19.15
C VAL A 628 -1.99 -18.94 -18.01
N GLY A 629 -2.12 -20.14 -17.46
CA GLY A 629 -1.44 -20.57 -16.25
C GLY A 629 -2.08 -20.03 -14.96
N GLY A 630 -3.25 -19.40 -15.06
CA GLY A 630 -3.97 -18.84 -13.92
C GLY A 630 -4.47 -19.88 -12.93
N ILE A 631 -4.50 -19.51 -11.66
CA ILE A 631 -5.01 -20.32 -10.55
C ILE A 631 -5.90 -19.42 -9.69
N TYR A 632 -7.19 -19.71 -9.61
CA TYR A 632 -8.08 -19.07 -8.65
C TYR A 632 -7.68 -19.49 -7.23
N LEU A 633 -7.41 -18.51 -6.37
CA LEU A 633 -6.96 -18.72 -5.01
C LEU A 633 -8.09 -18.41 -4.03
N ASN A 634 -8.36 -19.32 -3.10
CA ASN A 634 -9.37 -19.15 -2.07
C ASN A 634 -8.76 -19.43 -0.70
N ASN A 635 -8.97 -18.54 0.25
CA ASN A 635 -8.69 -18.84 1.64
C ASN A 635 -9.81 -19.73 2.17
N VAL A 636 -9.45 -20.89 2.72
CA VAL A 636 -10.40 -21.89 3.16
C VAL A 636 -10.05 -22.40 4.56
N LYS A 637 -11.05 -22.92 5.27
CA LYS A 637 -10.86 -23.75 6.47
C LYS A 637 -11.11 -25.21 6.15
N ASP A 638 -10.65 -26.10 7.00
CA ASP A 638 -10.95 -27.53 6.90
C ASP A 638 -12.47 -27.77 6.84
N GLY A 639 -12.88 -28.72 6.03
CA GLY A 639 -14.31 -28.98 5.74
C GLY A 639 -14.98 -28.01 4.75
N SER A 640 -14.25 -27.03 4.20
CA SER A 640 -14.78 -26.12 3.18
C SER A 640 -15.13 -26.87 1.88
N ALA A 641 -16.28 -26.58 1.30
CA ALA A 641 -16.67 -27.08 -0.03
C ALA A 641 -15.84 -26.45 -1.17
N VAL A 642 -15.18 -25.32 -0.91
CA VAL A 642 -14.36 -24.59 -1.88
C VAL A 642 -12.91 -25.08 -1.77
N LYS A 643 -12.28 -25.36 -2.92
CA LYS A 643 -10.87 -25.74 -2.98
C LYS A 643 -9.96 -24.51 -2.83
N PRO A 644 -8.81 -24.64 -2.14
CA PRO A 644 -7.88 -23.51 -1.95
C PRO A 644 -7.27 -23.03 -3.27
N SER A 645 -7.06 -23.92 -4.24
CA SER A 645 -6.47 -23.62 -5.54
C SER A 645 -7.25 -24.32 -6.64
N VAL A 646 -7.71 -23.52 -7.61
CA VAL A 646 -8.50 -24.03 -8.76
C VAL A 646 -7.86 -23.50 -10.05
N PRO A 647 -7.10 -24.30 -10.80
CA PRO A 647 -6.55 -23.86 -12.08
C PRO A 647 -7.62 -23.46 -13.08
N VAL A 648 -7.33 -22.45 -13.88
CA VAL A 648 -8.18 -22.07 -15.01
C VAL A 648 -8.31 -23.28 -15.96
N ALA A 649 -9.53 -23.51 -16.41
CA ALA A 649 -9.80 -24.64 -17.29
C ALA A 649 -8.95 -24.59 -18.57
N ARG A 650 -8.36 -25.73 -18.98
CA ARG A 650 -7.48 -25.85 -20.16
C ARG A 650 -8.03 -25.15 -21.42
N LYS A 651 -9.36 -25.32 -21.68
CA LYS A 651 -10.04 -24.68 -22.81
C LYS A 651 -9.94 -23.15 -22.76
N VAL A 652 -10.11 -22.58 -21.56
CA VAL A 652 -10.04 -21.11 -21.32
C VAL A 652 -8.61 -20.64 -21.51
N GLN A 653 -7.61 -21.31 -20.95
CA GLN A 653 -6.21 -20.96 -21.10
C GLN A 653 -5.79 -20.89 -22.57
N ARG A 654 -6.15 -21.90 -23.37
CA ARG A 654 -5.89 -21.95 -24.81
C ARG A 654 -6.60 -20.84 -25.59
N ALA A 655 -7.87 -20.57 -25.27
CA ALA A 655 -8.62 -19.48 -25.90
C ALA A 655 -8.00 -18.12 -25.58
N SER A 656 -7.56 -17.92 -24.34
CA SER A 656 -6.89 -16.69 -23.89
C SER A 656 -5.56 -16.46 -24.59
N LEU A 657 -4.70 -17.48 -24.71
CA LEU A 657 -3.43 -17.36 -25.45
C LEU A 657 -3.69 -16.98 -26.92
N LYS A 658 -4.61 -17.67 -27.57
CA LYS A 658 -5.00 -17.35 -28.95
C LYS A 658 -5.51 -15.92 -29.09
N TRP A 659 -6.36 -15.47 -28.18
CA TRP A 659 -6.90 -14.12 -28.16
C TRP A 659 -5.80 -13.07 -27.96
N VAL A 660 -4.90 -13.26 -26.99
CA VAL A 660 -3.75 -12.35 -26.74
C VAL A 660 -2.90 -12.19 -27.99
N VAL A 661 -2.51 -13.29 -28.63
CA VAL A 661 -1.69 -13.24 -29.85
C VAL A 661 -2.45 -12.52 -30.99
N ALA A 662 -3.77 -12.75 -31.13
CA ALA A 662 -4.59 -12.08 -32.12
C ALA A 662 -4.66 -10.55 -31.89
N GLN A 663 -4.77 -10.10 -30.63
CA GLN A 663 -4.73 -8.67 -30.32
C GLN A 663 -3.39 -8.05 -30.71
N LEU A 664 -2.27 -8.69 -30.41
CA LEU A 664 -0.94 -8.17 -30.76
C LEU A 664 -0.75 -8.08 -32.29
N ARG A 665 -1.23 -9.06 -33.04
CA ARG A 665 -1.16 -9.07 -34.50
C ARG A 665 -2.02 -7.99 -35.16
N SER A 666 -3.01 -7.46 -34.47
CA SER A 666 -3.94 -6.44 -34.95
C SER A 666 -3.83 -5.12 -34.20
N SER A 667 -2.69 -4.84 -33.53
CA SER A 667 -2.53 -3.70 -32.63
C SER A 667 -2.23 -2.35 -33.31
N SER A 668 -2.04 -2.32 -34.64
CA SER A 668 -1.71 -1.09 -35.38
C SER A 668 -2.72 0.06 -35.23
N TRP A 669 -3.99 -0.26 -34.92
CA TRP A 669 -5.04 0.75 -34.73
C TRP A 669 -4.71 1.76 -33.62
N ILE A 670 -3.89 1.37 -32.64
CA ILE A 670 -3.52 2.26 -31.52
C ILE A 670 -2.58 3.38 -31.98
N ASN A 671 -1.92 3.23 -33.11
CA ASN A 671 -1.07 4.25 -33.71
C ASN A 671 -1.86 5.19 -34.63
N GLU A 672 -3.10 5.55 -34.28
CA GLU A 672 -4.02 6.39 -35.05
C GLU A 672 -3.34 7.71 -35.51
N PRO A 673 -3.10 7.92 -36.79
CA PRO A 673 -2.28 9.04 -37.27
C PRO A 673 -2.89 10.42 -36.94
N SER A 674 -4.22 10.53 -36.89
CA SER A 674 -4.90 11.80 -36.58
C SER A 674 -4.55 12.32 -35.18
N VAL A 675 -4.18 11.45 -34.27
CA VAL A 675 -3.73 11.80 -32.93
C VAL A 675 -2.21 11.76 -32.81
N THR A 676 -1.58 10.66 -33.22
CA THR A 676 -0.16 10.38 -32.95
C THR A 676 0.81 11.26 -33.74
N SER A 677 0.42 11.80 -34.90
CA SER A 677 1.28 12.71 -35.66
C SER A 677 1.57 14.04 -34.96
N ASN A 678 0.75 14.41 -33.96
CA ASN A 678 0.90 15.63 -33.18
C ASN A 678 1.58 15.40 -31.81
N LEU A 679 1.95 14.14 -31.50
CA LEU A 679 2.58 13.78 -30.22
C LEU A 679 4.07 13.45 -30.41
N PRO A 680 4.93 13.82 -29.46
CA PRO A 680 6.37 13.56 -29.53
C PRO A 680 6.68 12.08 -29.24
N LEU A 681 6.24 11.17 -30.11
CA LEU A 681 6.42 9.74 -29.93
C LEU A 681 7.72 9.25 -30.59
N ALA A 682 8.58 8.61 -29.81
CA ALA A 682 9.83 8.04 -30.30
C ALA A 682 9.65 6.75 -31.12
N ALA A 683 8.57 6.03 -30.89
CA ALA A 683 8.22 4.77 -31.58
C ALA A 683 6.72 4.49 -31.49
N PRO A 684 6.17 3.68 -32.42
CA PRO A 684 4.78 3.24 -32.33
C PRO A 684 4.49 2.52 -31.00
N GLN A 685 3.41 2.89 -30.32
CA GLN A 685 3.04 2.29 -29.04
C GLN A 685 2.64 0.81 -29.18
N SER A 686 2.11 0.40 -30.35
CA SER A 686 1.89 -1.01 -30.66
C SER A 686 3.15 -1.87 -30.50
N ASN A 687 4.33 -1.37 -30.88
CA ASN A 687 5.61 -2.09 -30.72
C ASN A 687 6.00 -2.22 -29.25
N LYS A 688 5.80 -1.18 -28.44
CA LYS A 688 6.10 -1.19 -27.00
C LYS A 688 5.22 -2.22 -26.27
N ILE A 689 3.92 -2.22 -26.55
CA ILE A 689 2.96 -3.17 -25.97
C ILE A 689 3.32 -4.60 -26.44
N CYS A 690 3.60 -4.79 -27.72
CA CYS A 690 4.00 -6.07 -28.26
C CYS A 690 5.25 -6.63 -27.56
N ALA A 691 6.27 -5.81 -27.34
CA ALA A 691 7.50 -6.23 -26.67
C ALA A 691 7.25 -6.62 -25.20
N ALA A 692 6.47 -5.83 -24.45
CA ALA A 692 6.14 -6.10 -23.06
C ALA A 692 5.35 -7.42 -22.91
N VAL A 693 4.31 -7.62 -23.72
CA VAL A 693 3.50 -8.85 -23.69
C VAL A 693 4.31 -10.06 -24.16
N ALA A 694 5.11 -9.93 -25.23
CA ALA A 694 5.99 -11.00 -25.72
C ALA A 694 6.99 -11.46 -24.67
N LYS A 695 7.55 -10.52 -23.90
CA LYS A 695 8.42 -10.83 -22.75
C LYS A 695 7.70 -11.73 -21.75
N SER A 696 6.47 -11.36 -21.35
CA SER A 696 5.67 -12.16 -20.40
C SER A 696 5.32 -13.55 -20.95
N LEU A 697 4.91 -13.63 -22.23
CA LEU A 697 4.62 -14.90 -22.91
C LEU A 697 5.84 -15.85 -22.96
N ALA A 698 7.05 -15.31 -23.00
CA ALA A 698 8.26 -16.12 -23.09
C ALA A 698 8.92 -16.43 -21.72
N SER A 699 8.55 -15.73 -20.65
CA SER A 699 9.18 -15.85 -19.33
C SER A 699 8.21 -16.28 -18.21
N THR A 700 7.29 -15.40 -17.85
CA THR A 700 6.38 -15.61 -16.70
C THR A 700 5.29 -16.63 -16.99
N VAL A 701 4.68 -16.57 -18.16
CA VAL A 701 3.52 -17.42 -18.51
C VAL A 701 3.90 -18.91 -18.54
N PRO A 702 5.03 -19.39 -19.12
CA PRO A 702 5.41 -20.78 -19.04
C PRO A 702 5.54 -21.31 -17.60
N THR A 703 6.13 -20.50 -16.70
CA THR A 703 6.24 -20.84 -15.28
C THR A 703 4.86 -20.97 -14.63
N ASN A 704 3.95 -20.03 -14.90
CA ASN A 704 2.58 -20.09 -14.39
C ASN A 704 1.82 -21.32 -14.92
N VAL A 705 1.98 -21.67 -16.20
CA VAL A 705 1.40 -22.90 -16.79
C VAL A 705 1.94 -24.14 -16.10
N MET A 706 3.24 -24.19 -15.81
CA MET A 706 3.86 -25.30 -15.08
C MET A 706 3.24 -25.44 -13.69
N LEU A 707 3.15 -24.36 -12.93
CA LEU A 707 2.55 -24.35 -11.58
C LEU A 707 1.07 -24.73 -11.62
N SER A 708 0.31 -24.16 -12.55
CA SER A 708 -1.11 -24.48 -12.75
C SER A 708 -1.35 -25.95 -13.09
N SER A 709 -0.47 -26.53 -13.90
CA SER A 709 -0.57 -27.95 -14.29
C SER A 709 -0.22 -28.92 -13.17
N ALA A 710 0.57 -28.45 -12.19
CA ALA A 710 0.99 -29.23 -11.03
C ALA A 710 0.01 -29.24 -9.86
N VAL A 711 -1.10 -28.47 -9.93
CA VAL A 711 -2.12 -28.47 -8.88
C VAL A 711 -2.74 -29.87 -8.74
N PRO A 712 -2.76 -30.46 -7.53
CA PRO A 712 -3.25 -31.83 -7.35
C PRO A 712 -4.72 -32.00 -7.73
N GLY A 713 -5.07 -33.16 -8.33
CA GLY A 713 -6.44 -33.53 -8.63
C GLY A 713 -7.06 -32.83 -9.84
N VAL A 714 -6.27 -32.19 -10.69
CA VAL A 714 -6.72 -31.58 -11.96
C VAL A 714 -6.68 -32.62 -13.08
N ALA A 715 -7.83 -32.90 -13.68
CA ALA A 715 -7.94 -33.80 -14.83
C ALA A 715 -7.59 -33.07 -16.13
N GLY A 716 -6.60 -33.60 -16.88
CA GLY A 716 -6.21 -33.05 -18.18
C GLY A 716 -5.73 -31.59 -18.12
N PRO A 717 -4.70 -31.29 -17.32
CA PRO A 717 -4.18 -29.93 -17.19
C PRO A 717 -3.64 -29.41 -18.52
N TYR A 718 -3.54 -28.08 -18.67
CA TYR A 718 -2.81 -27.46 -19.76
C TYR A 718 -1.33 -27.50 -19.45
N THR A 719 -0.57 -28.23 -20.26
CA THR A 719 0.86 -28.49 -19.99
C THR A 719 1.78 -27.46 -20.64
N VAL A 720 2.99 -27.32 -20.14
CA VAL A 720 4.01 -26.42 -20.72
C VAL A 720 4.33 -26.80 -22.16
N LYS A 721 4.33 -28.10 -22.47
CA LYS A 721 4.52 -28.57 -23.84
C LYS A 721 3.41 -28.07 -24.77
N GLU A 722 2.17 -28.22 -24.36
CA GLU A 722 1.01 -27.72 -25.14
C GLU A 722 1.04 -26.20 -25.29
N TYR A 723 1.45 -25.50 -24.25
CA TYR A 723 1.64 -24.06 -24.29
C TYR A 723 2.60 -23.63 -25.37
N TYR A 724 3.80 -24.21 -25.43
CA TYR A 724 4.79 -23.88 -26.47
C TYR A 724 4.34 -24.32 -27.86
N ASP A 725 3.60 -25.42 -27.99
CA ASP A 725 3.01 -25.85 -29.25
C ASP A 725 1.97 -24.86 -29.76
N ASP A 726 1.08 -24.37 -28.86
CA ASP A 726 0.08 -23.36 -29.18
C ASP A 726 0.72 -21.99 -29.45
N LEU A 727 1.71 -21.58 -28.64
CA LEU A 727 2.44 -20.34 -28.86
C LEU A 727 3.12 -20.32 -30.25
N TYR A 728 3.77 -21.42 -30.62
CA TYR A 728 4.36 -21.56 -31.95
C TYR A 728 3.30 -21.46 -33.05
N ALA A 729 2.19 -22.18 -32.93
CA ALA A 729 1.12 -22.19 -33.91
C ALA A 729 0.49 -20.80 -34.11
N GLU A 730 0.27 -20.05 -33.03
CA GLU A 730 -0.40 -18.75 -33.08
C GLU A 730 0.56 -17.62 -33.51
N VAL A 731 1.78 -17.55 -32.93
CA VAL A 731 2.75 -16.48 -33.26
C VAL A 731 3.27 -16.61 -34.68
N PHE A 732 3.48 -17.83 -35.18
CA PHE A 732 4.03 -18.10 -36.52
C PHE A 732 2.98 -18.51 -37.54
N ALA A 733 1.68 -18.31 -37.28
CA ALA A 733 0.58 -18.77 -38.16
C ALA A 733 0.74 -18.33 -39.61
N SER A 734 1.06 -17.06 -39.87
CA SER A 734 1.26 -16.55 -41.24
C SER A 734 2.54 -17.10 -41.87
N SER A 735 3.61 -17.25 -41.09
CA SER A 735 4.85 -17.90 -41.53
C SER A 735 4.63 -19.37 -41.87
N ILE A 736 3.91 -20.12 -41.06
CA ILE A 736 3.56 -21.52 -41.30
C ILE A 736 2.73 -21.64 -42.59
N ALA A 737 1.76 -20.74 -42.79
CA ALA A 737 0.91 -20.72 -43.99
C ALA A 737 1.61 -20.15 -45.24
N GLY A 738 2.83 -19.61 -45.13
CA GLY A 738 3.53 -19.00 -46.26
C GLY A 738 2.97 -17.69 -46.73
N ARG A 739 2.21 -16.97 -45.89
CA ARG A 739 1.64 -15.66 -46.17
C ARG A 739 2.66 -14.56 -45.92
N ARG A 740 2.49 -13.41 -46.62
CA ARG A 740 3.24 -12.17 -46.34
C ARG A 740 3.00 -11.75 -44.87
N LEU A 741 4.04 -11.29 -44.21
CA LEU A 741 3.99 -10.86 -42.82
C LEU A 741 3.67 -9.37 -42.71
N ALA A 742 2.71 -9.04 -41.84
CA ALA A 742 2.49 -7.66 -41.39
C ALA A 742 3.64 -7.19 -40.48
N SER A 743 3.76 -5.87 -40.30
CA SER A 743 4.77 -5.27 -39.44
C SER A 743 4.68 -5.77 -37.99
N GLU A 744 3.44 -5.85 -37.48
CA GLU A 744 3.10 -6.33 -36.12
C GLU A 744 3.48 -7.80 -35.95
N GLU A 745 3.26 -8.63 -36.97
CA GLU A 745 3.64 -10.06 -36.93
C GLU A 745 5.18 -10.21 -36.88
N LYS A 746 5.89 -9.41 -37.67
CA LYS A 746 7.37 -9.40 -37.62
C LYS A 746 7.88 -8.95 -36.25
N THR A 747 7.26 -7.93 -35.66
CA THR A 747 7.59 -7.44 -34.32
C THR A 747 7.32 -8.52 -33.29
N LEU A 748 6.14 -9.12 -33.29
CA LEU A 748 5.75 -10.18 -32.36
C LEU A 748 6.70 -11.39 -32.42
N GLN A 749 7.00 -11.89 -33.63
CA GLN A 749 7.91 -13.02 -33.83
C GLN A 749 9.33 -12.71 -33.31
N ARG A 750 9.80 -11.49 -33.55
CA ARG A 750 11.11 -11.01 -33.10
C ARG A 750 11.18 -10.90 -31.59
N GLU A 751 10.18 -10.29 -30.95
CA GLU A 751 10.15 -10.05 -29.52
C GLU A 751 9.97 -11.36 -28.72
N VAL A 752 9.05 -12.24 -29.15
CA VAL A 752 8.89 -13.57 -28.53
C VAL A 752 10.19 -14.37 -28.60
N LEU A 753 10.86 -14.36 -29.77
CA LEU A 753 12.12 -15.06 -29.93
C LEU A 753 13.25 -14.42 -29.10
N THR A 754 13.33 -13.11 -29.04
CA THR A 754 14.31 -12.39 -28.22
C THR A 754 14.15 -12.71 -26.74
N ALA A 755 12.93 -12.71 -26.25
CA ALA A 755 12.64 -13.05 -24.87
C ALA A 755 12.92 -14.55 -24.57
N SER A 756 12.56 -15.46 -25.49
CA SER A 756 12.84 -16.90 -25.35
C SER A 756 14.34 -17.26 -25.45
N SER A 757 15.17 -16.34 -25.93
CA SER A 757 16.62 -16.53 -26.11
C SER A 757 17.46 -16.15 -24.88
N LYS A 758 16.87 -15.55 -23.85
CA LYS A 758 17.58 -15.13 -22.64
C LYS A 758 17.86 -16.33 -21.75
N ASP A 759 19.04 -16.34 -21.13
CA ASP A 759 19.44 -17.38 -20.19
C ASP A 759 18.57 -17.32 -18.94
N VAL A 760 17.97 -18.45 -18.53
CA VAL A 760 17.02 -18.54 -17.40
C VAL A 760 17.63 -18.02 -16.09
N LYS A 761 18.93 -18.32 -15.84
CA LYS A 761 19.62 -17.82 -14.64
C LYS A 761 19.75 -16.30 -14.60
N SER A 762 19.87 -15.66 -15.77
CA SER A 762 19.92 -14.19 -15.86
C SER A 762 18.54 -13.53 -15.80
N VAL A 763 17.48 -14.24 -16.18
CA VAL A 763 16.11 -13.74 -16.10
C VAL A 763 15.64 -13.71 -14.65
N LEU A 764 15.89 -14.78 -13.87
CA LEU A 764 15.51 -14.81 -12.46
C LEU A 764 16.29 -13.79 -11.60
N SER A 765 17.57 -13.54 -11.91
CA SER A 765 18.37 -12.57 -11.14
C SER A 765 18.22 -11.12 -11.57
N LYS A 766 17.79 -10.86 -12.82
CA LYS A 766 17.62 -9.51 -13.36
C LYS A 766 16.18 -9.02 -13.36
N SER A 767 15.17 -9.90 -13.43
CA SER A 767 13.77 -9.49 -13.34
C SER A 767 13.44 -8.82 -11.99
N PHE A 768 14.13 -9.19 -10.93
CA PHE A 768 14.03 -8.53 -9.63
C PHE A 768 14.52 -7.06 -9.59
N ALA A 769 15.38 -6.66 -10.52
CA ALA A 769 15.95 -5.32 -10.55
C ALA A 769 15.38 -4.43 -11.66
N GLU A 770 14.92 -5.02 -12.77
CA GLU A 770 14.45 -4.27 -13.95
C GLU A 770 12.92 -4.18 -14.04
N GLU A 771 12.16 -5.08 -13.41
CA GLU A 771 10.68 -4.98 -13.37
C GLU A 771 10.20 -3.82 -12.50
N THR A 772 10.97 -3.42 -11.48
CA THR A 772 10.66 -2.23 -10.68
C THR A 772 10.78 -0.91 -11.45
N GLU A 773 11.57 -0.84 -12.53
CA GLU A 773 11.70 0.38 -13.34
C GLU A 773 10.73 0.42 -14.54
N ALA A 774 10.31 -0.74 -15.06
CA ALA A 774 9.41 -0.80 -16.22
C ALA A 774 7.93 -0.72 -15.82
N ASP A 775 7.55 -1.23 -14.67
CA ASP A 775 6.18 -1.17 -14.16
C ASP A 775 5.82 0.22 -13.58
N GLU A 776 6.81 1.02 -13.12
CA GLU A 776 6.57 2.40 -12.71
C GLU A 776 6.12 3.30 -13.88
N HIS A 777 6.33 2.88 -15.13
CA HIS A 777 5.91 3.64 -16.33
C HIS A 777 4.73 3.03 -17.09
N LEU A 778 4.32 1.81 -16.81
CA LEU A 778 3.22 1.11 -17.49
C LEU A 778 2.13 0.62 -16.54
N GLY A 779 2.44 0.42 -15.28
CA GLY A 779 1.48 0.12 -14.24
C GLY A 779 0.77 1.38 -13.80
N GLY A 780 -0.55 1.37 -13.78
CA GLY A 780 -1.32 2.45 -13.20
C GLY A 780 -0.76 2.77 -11.81
N GLN A 781 -0.51 4.03 -11.55
CA GLN A 781 -0.20 4.50 -10.22
C GLN A 781 -1.32 4.01 -9.30
N ASP A 782 -0.95 3.26 -8.27
CA ASP A 782 -1.87 2.93 -7.19
C ASP A 782 -2.31 4.26 -6.57
N TRP A 783 -3.55 4.64 -6.84
CA TRP A 783 -4.06 5.95 -6.44
C TRP A 783 -4.40 6.05 -4.95
N CYS A 784 -4.38 4.96 -4.23
CA CYS A 784 -4.45 4.96 -2.79
C CYS A 784 -3.07 4.60 -2.22
N GLY A 785 -2.12 5.41 -2.14
CA GLY A 785 -0.76 5.27 -1.58
C GLY A 785 -0.53 4.30 -0.41
N PHE A 786 -1.45 3.35 -0.24
CA PHE A 786 -1.24 2.13 0.50
C PHE A 786 -0.30 1.26 -0.31
N GLU A 787 0.98 1.52 -0.09
CA GLU A 787 1.89 0.42 -0.20
C GLU A 787 1.35 -0.65 0.72
N ASP A 788 1.03 -1.70 0.08
CA ASP A 788 0.50 -2.87 0.70
C ASP A 788 1.46 -3.34 1.80
N TYR A 789 1.27 -2.81 3.01
CA TYR A 789 1.90 -3.35 4.21
C TYR A 789 1.54 -4.81 4.42
N SER A 790 0.58 -5.34 3.66
CA SER A 790 0.06 -6.68 3.82
C SER A 790 0.84 -7.74 3.08
N LEU A 791 1.56 -7.40 1.99
CA LEU A 791 2.11 -8.43 1.10
C LEU A 791 3.61 -8.71 1.25
N GLY A 792 4.39 -7.84 1.89
CA GLY A 792 5.80 -8.14 2.17
C GLY A 792 5.99 -9.18 3.25
N GLU A 793 5.13 -9.21 4.27
CA GLU A 793 5.31 -10.04 5.47
C GLU A 793 3.98 -10.49 6.11
N GLY A 794 2.84 -10.12 5.53
CA GLY A 794 1.50 -10.40 6.08
C GLY A 794 0.87 -11.67 5.55
N GLN A 795 1.66 -12.64 5.16
CA GLN A 795 1.11 -13.99 4.97
C GLN A 795 0.52 -14.45 6.29
N SER A 796 -0.76 -14.83 6.24
CA SER A 796 -1.34 -15.62 7.31
C SER A 796 -0.28 -16.62 7.78
N PRO A 797 0.01 -16.72 9.09
CA PRO A 797 0.92 -17.75 9.60
C PRO A 797 0.48 -19.15 9.20
N PHE A 798 -0.74 -19.31 8.67
CA PHE A 798 -1.31 -20.53 8.12
C PHE A 798 -0.99 -20.76 6.62
N GLN A 799 -0.54 -19.76 5.90
CA GLN A 799 -0.07 -19.88 4.52
C GLN A 799 1.46 -19.76 4.46
N LYS A 800 2.15 -20.73 5.04
CA LYS A 800 3.54 -20.95 4.64
C LYS A 800 3.50 -21.39 3.18
N ALA A 801 3.89 -20.49 2.29
CA ALA A 801 4.21 -20.91 0.96
C ALA A 801 5.30 -21.97 1.03
N VAL A 802 4.96 -23.14 0.61
CA VAL A 802 5.95 -24.14 0.32
C VAL A 802 6.74 -23.62 -0.87
N SER A 803 7.99 -23.21 -0.66
CA SER A 803 8.90 -22.92 -1.77
C SER A 803 9.09 -24.25 -2.52
N VAL A 804 8.33 -24.43 -3.59
CA VAL A 804 8.55 -25.53 -4.49
C VAL A 804 9.80 -25.18 -5.28
N GLN A 805 10.95 -25.79 -4.97
CA GLN A 805 12.04 -25.87 -5.92
C GLN A 805 11.52 -26.72 -7.08
N THR A 806 10.98 -26.04 -8.08
CA THR A 806 10.59 -26.71 -9.31
C THR A 806 11.84 -27.00 -10.13
N ILE A 807 12.06 -28.27 -10.49
CA ILE A 807 12.87 -28.60 -11.65
C ILE A 807 12.11 -28.03 -12.84
N ASP A 808 12.66 -27.02 -13.49
CA ASP A 808 11.96 -26.32 -14.55
C ASP A 808 11.98 -27.15 -15.84
N GLU A 809 10.93 -27.95 -16.06
CA GLU A 809 10.74 -28.69 -17.33
C GLU A 809 10.46 -27.74 -18.52
N SER A 810 10.23 -26.45 -18.27
CA SER A 810 9.95 -25.46 -19.31
C SER A 810 11.14 -25.27 -20.26
N ASP A 811 12.36 -25.46 -19.80
CA ASP A 811 13.57 -25.32 -20.62
C ASP A 811 13.63 -26.35 -21.74
N GLY A 812 13.30 -27.61 -21.47
CA GLY A 812 13.22 -28.66 -22.51
C GLY A 812 12.17 -28.32 -23.58
N CYS A 813 11.00 -27.88 -23.18
CA CYS A 813 9.94 -27.45 -24.08
C CYS A 813 10.32 -26.20 -24.89
N ARG A 814 11.03 -25.26 -24.27
CA ARG A 814 11.56 -24.04 -24.92
C ARG A 814 12.58 -24.39 -26.00
N ILE A 815 13.49 -25.32 -25.73
CA ILE A 815 14.46 -25.82 -26.74
C ILE A 815 13.74 -26.43 -27.93
N ILE A 816 12.69 -27.23 -27.71
CA ILE A 816 11.88 -27.81 -28.77
C ILE A 816 11.19 -26.71 -29.59
N PHE A 817 10.62 -25.69 -28.93
CA PHE A 817 10.04 -24.52 -29.58
C PHE A 817 11.05 -23.80 -30.46
N LEU A 818 12.25 -23.48 -29.95
CA LEU A 818 13.33 -22.83 -30.71
C LEU A 818 13.76 -23.66 -31.93
N ASN A 819 13.84 -24.97 -31.80
CA ASN A 819 14.15 -25.84 -32.93
C ASN A 819 13.03 -25.86 -34.00
N LYS A 820 11.74 -25.80 -33.61
CA LYS A 820 10.65 -25.65 -34.55
C LYS A 820 10.72 -24.32 -35.31
N VAL A 821 11.03 -23.22 -34.61
CA VAL A 821 11.20 -21.89 -35.25
C VAL A 821 12.42 -21.92 -36.18
N LYS A 822 13.53 -22.54 -35.80
CA LYS A 822 14.70 -22.73 -36.69
C LYS A 822 14.34 -23.46 -37.97
N ALA A 823 13.65 -24.59 -37.88
CA ALA A 823 13.21 -25.38 -39.06
C ALA A 823 12.29 -24.55 -39.97
N LEU A 824 11.34 -23.79 -39.40
CA LEU A 824 10.46 -22.90 -40.13
C LEU A 824 11.24 -21.81 -40.88
N CYS A 825 12.18 -21.12 -40.22
CA CYS A 825 13.03 -20.09 -40.83
C CYS A 825 13.88 -20.66 -41.99
N LEU A 826 14.48 -21.85 -41.82
CA LEU A 826 15.21 -22.52 -42.88
C LEU A 826 14.34 -22.80 -44.10
N SER A 827 13.08 -23.24 -43.91
CA SER A 827 12.17 -23.54 -45.00
C SER A 827 11.66 -22.27 -45.70
N ARG A 828 11.53 -21.16 -44.97
CA ARG A 828 10.91 -19.91 -45.50
C ARG A 828 11.90 -18.94 -46.10
N ARG A 829 13.17 -18.86 -45.63
CA ARG A 829 14.15 -17.91 -46.10
C ARG A 829 14.36 -17.89 -47.63
N SER A 830 14.15 -19.06 -48.32
CA SER A 830 14.24 -19.16 -49.77
C SER A 830 12.92 -19.00 -50.51
N SER A 831 11.80 -19.38 -49.87
CA SER A 831 10.46 -19.39 -50.49
C SER A 831 9.61 -18.15 -50.15
N ALA A 832 10.02 -17.30 -49.21
CA ALA A 832 9.27 -16.13 -48.81
C ALA A 832 9.39 -14.97 -49.83
N PRO A 833 8.43 -14.03 -49.86
CA PRO A 833 8.58 -12.76 -50.56
C PRO A 833 9.88 -12.05 -50.15
N SER A 834 10.49 -11.28 -51.10
CA SER A 834 11.79 -10.62 -50.86
C SER A 834 11.82 -9.77 -49.61
N GLU A 835 10.71 -9.11 -49.29
CA GLU A 835 10.55 -8.23 -48.12
C GLU A 835 10.56 -8.98 -46.78
N ASP A 836 10.25 -10.29 -46.76
CA ASP A 836 10.23 -11.12 -45.58
C ASP A 836 11.49 -11.96 -45.40
N ARG A 837 12.35 -12.08 -46.46
CA ARG A 837 13.58 -12.89 -46.40
C ARG A 837 14.52 -12.37 -45.30
N ALA A 838 14.76 -11.07 -45.26
CA ALA A 838 15.62 -10.46 -44.26
C ALA A 838 15.14 -10.72 -42.82
N HIS A 839 13.81 -10.77 -42.63
CA HIS A 839 13.22 -11.09 -41.34
C HIS A 839 13.52 -12.57 -40.94
N TYR A 840 13.33 -13.54 -41.86
CA TYR A 840 13.66 -14.94 -41.56
C TYR A 840 15.14 -15.17 -41.32
N GLU A 841 16.04 -14.50 -42.06
CA GLU A 841 17.50 -14.55 -41.79
C GLU A 841 17.83 -14.00 -40.40
N TYR A 842 17.21 -12.87 -40.00
CA TYR A 842 17.37 -12.31 -38.65
C TYR A 842 16.89 -13.29 -37.59
N LEU A 843 15.72 -13.87 -37.71
CA LEU A 843 15.19 -14.86 -36.76
C LEU A 843 16.10 -16.08 -36.67
N LEU A 844 16.60 -16.56 -37.82
CA LEU A 844 17.52 -17.72 -37.88
C LEU A 844 18.83 -17.44 -37.12
N ALA A 845 19.40 -16.24 -37.29
CA ALA A 845 20.61 -15.85 -36.58
C ALA A 845 20.37 -15.81 -35.07
N ARG A 846 19.24 -15.27 -34.63
CA ARG A 846 18.84 -15.19 -33.21
C ARG A 846 18.61 -16.57 -32.58
N VAL A 847 17.88 -17.47 -33.27
CA VAL A 847 17.63 -18.84 -32.79
C VAL A 847 18.95 -19.62 -32.68
N ASN A 848 19.84 -19.49 -33.66
CA ASN A 848 21.13 -20.18 -33.58
C ASN A 848 21.97 -19.70 -32.39
N ALA A 849 22.00 -18.38 -32.15
CA ALA A 849 22.68 -17.82 -30.97
C ALA A 849 22.04 -18.34 -29.65
N ALA A 850 20.69 -18.37 -29.60
CA ALA A 850 19.98 -18.89 -28.42
C ALA A 850 20.29 -20.35 -28.11
N LEU A 851 20.33 -21.20 -29.14
CA LEU A 851 20.63 -22.63 -28.99
C LEU A 851 22.11 -22.91 -28.70
N GLN A 852 23.02 -22.01 -29.06
CA GLN A 852 24.46 -22.12 -28.74
C GLN A 852 24.74 -21.76 -27.27
N ASN A 853 24.05 -20.75 -26.75
CA ASN A 853 24.22 -20.33 -25.36
C ASN A 853 23.61 -21.30 -24.33
N GLN A 854 22.90 -22.32 -24.79
CA GLN A 854 22.30 -23.36 -23.92
C GLN A 854 23.13 -24.65 -23.87
N LYS A 855 24.29 -24.66 -24.53
CA LYS A 855 25.32 -25.73 -24.43
C LYS A 855 26.36 -25.35 -23.36
#